data_66df761c570e46fa54e17ea814500e41
#
_entry.id   66df761c570e46fa54e17ea814500e41
#
_cell.length_a   1.000
_cell.length_b   1.000
_cell.length_c   1.000
_cell.angle_alpha   90.00
_cell.angle_beta   90.00
_cell.angle_gamma   90.00
#
_symmetry.space_group_name_H-M   'P 1'
#
loop_
_entity.id
_entity.type
_entity.pdbx_description
1 polymer ?
#
loop_
_entity_poly.entity_id
_entity_poly.type
_entity_poly.pdbx_seq_one_letter_code
_entity_poly.pdbx_strand_id
1 'polypeptide(L)'
;MVNDAGDSLDFSRADAMVDKILEWNAAHPDRKIRIRGHVLVWHSQTQEWFFHENYDISKPYVDKETMNRRLEWYISSVFDHYFGEAANGKYDGLFYGWDVVNEAVIGNTYRTDTVSPAESLDEIRHGNNSSWWHVYKSNEFIINAFKYANKYAPSDVELYYNDFGETDNIKSEGIIKLISDVKSAQGTRLDAFGMQAHYSVDSFSAAQFKTVAKKYAEAAGKVQLTELDFQASAAYKSGAASKESEYTKMAYCHKQLFDAAKDLKKNGTNVAGITVWGVIEPNSWLHSQSNVGGGADGSKQCPLLFDGKYKAKPAYWAYVDATKLEPLIQDIVVAEQKGDTMSGTEYSFSDDDTQAAFIPTWDKDGLNVLVSVKDATINDTDEVTVYVDETNSAGDVTPVKKTVKRSEAQAVDGGYRATIKVPMTDLKVAKTIGMDVKVMNNDKAVSFNDLKEMQETSSKYYAKATLKPGIEKATKATVKIDGEADSEWDKAVAIPLTINLGAKVTADAKVLWDDENLYVYATVKDPVLNKDGGEAYQQDSLEVFIDENNAKTESYDDDDKQYRINYENEHSFNGKKCLEENVQSAAKVTGDGYVIEAAFKWTDIKPKKGDRIGLEFQINDADASGARIGTLSWNDETGMGWSKSSVYGTIELAAEAKDEVSDDNSKPGTDDPSTGNTEKPGTNNSSTGNTEKPGTGKPAINKPSADKPATGSTNKPLANKPAAKKAAKTSDQSATAAFIVLFLAGVSMAGASRLRRSRKQS
;
A
#
# COMPACT_ATOMS: atom_id res chain seq x y z
N MET A 1 5.94 29.65 -25.04
CA MET A 1 6.58 30.13 -23.80
C MET A 1 6.48 31.64 -23.77
N VAL A 2 6.26 32.26 -22.61
CA VAL A 2 6.29 33.73 -22.49
C VAL A 2 7.73 34.17 -22.75
N ASN A 3 7.92 35.20 -23.58
CA ASN A 3 9.24 35.78 -23.81
C ASN A 3 9.68 36.64 -22.60
N ASP A 4 10.95 37.07 -22.56
CA ASP A 4 11.50 37.83 -21.46
C ASP A 4 10.83 39.21 -21.23
N ALA A 5 10.10 39.72 -22.24
CA ALA A 5 9.30 40.94 -22.15
C ALA A 5 7.87 40.67 -21.63
N GLY A 6 7.45 39.42 -21.58
CA GLY A 6 6.12 39.03 -21.11
C GLY A 6 4.95 39.41 -22.05
N ASP A 7 5.21 39.67 -23.31
CA ASP A 7 4.23 40.18 -24.27
C ASP A 7 3.88 39.21 -25.42
N SER A 8 4.58 38.05 -25.48
CA SER A 8 4.31 37.01 -26.47
C SER A 8 4.67 35.62 -25.97
N LEU A 9 4.03 34.61 -26.57
CA LEU A 9 4.31 33.21 -26.34
C LEU A 9 5.08 32.59 -27.51
N ASP A 10 6.06 31.73 -27.22
CA ASP A 10 6.75 30.92 -28.20
C ASP A 10 6.16 29.52 -28.25
N PHE A 11 5.44 29.19 -29.32
CA PHE A 11 4.83 27.90 -29.56
C PHE A 11 5.69 26.95 -30.41
N SER A 12 6.85 27.39 -30.91
CA SER A 12 7.64 26.69 -31.94
C SER A 12 7.95 25.23 -31.57
N ARG A 13 8.22 24.93 -30.31
CA ARG A 13 8.50 23.56 -29.85
C ARG A 13 7.25 22.69 -29.80
N ALA A 14 6.16 23.24 -29.30
CA ALA A 14 4.87 22.56 -29.21
C ALA A 14 4.32 22.29 -30.63
N ASP A 15 4.34 23.31 -31.50
CA ASP A 15 3.87 23.21 -32.85
C ASP A 15 4.62 22.17 -33.68
N ALA A 16 5.94 22.07 -33.51
CA ALA A 16 6.74 21.05 -34.20
C ALA A 16 6.25 19.62 -33.90
N MET A 17 5.75 19.34 -32.69
CA MET A 17 5.18 18.05 -32.33
C MET A 17 3.74 17.93 -32.82
N VAL A 18 2.94 18.96 -32.64
CA VAL A 18 1.55 18.99 -33.10
C VAL A 18 1.50 18.76 -34.62
N ASP A 19 2.41 19.38 -35.37
CA ASP A 19 2.50 19.21 -36.83
C ASP A 19 2.83 17.76 -37.23
N LYS A 20 3.70 17.07 -36.46
CA LYS A 20 3.95 15.64 -36.68
C LYS A 20 2.73 14.75 -36.42
N ILE A 21 1.90 15.10 -35.45
CA ILE A 21 0.65 14.40 -35.20
C ILE A 21 -0.35 14.67 -36.31
N LEU A 22 -0.42 15.90 -36.83
CA LEU A 22 -1.27 16.24 -38.01
C LEU A 22 -0.83 15.47 -39.24
N GLU A 23 0.49 15.40 -39.54
CA GLU A 23 1.04 14.59 -40.63
C GLU A 23 0.64 13.11 -40.48
N TRP A 24 0.77 12.55 -39.25
CA TRP A 24 0.34 11.20 -38.96
C TRP A 24 -1.16 10.99 -39.19
N ASN A 25 -1.98 11.90 -38.70
CA ASN A 25 -3.44 11.81 -38.80
C ASN A 25 -3.92 11.92 -40.26
N ALA A 26 -3.25 12.71 -41.08
CA ALA A 26 -3.50 12.78 -42.50
C ALA A 26 -3.18 11.46 -43.22
N ALA A 27 -2.11 10.80 -42.83
CA ALA A 27 -1.71 9.50 -43.38
C ALA A 27 -2.54 8.31 -42.82
N HIS A 28 -3.18 8.46 -41.65
CA HIS A 28 -3.90 7.39 -40.95
C HIS A 28 -5.28 7.87 -40.46
N PRO A 29 -6.23 8.13 -41.35
CA PRO A 29 -7.52 8.70 -41.00
C PRO A 29 -8.40 7.79 -40.13
N ASP A 30 -8.15 6.49 -40.14
CA ASP A 30 -8.78 5.44 -39.35
C ASP A 30 -8.20 5.28 -37.94
N ARG A 31 -7.03 5.87 -37.68
CA ARG A 31 -6.27 5.72 -36.38
C ARG A 31 -5.69 7.05 -35.94
N LYS A 32 -6.54 8.07 -35.88
CA LYS A 32 -6.14 9.43 -35.51
C LYS A 32 -5.66 9.50 -34.06
N ILE A 33 -4.59 10.22 -33.85
CA ILE A 33 -4.08 10.63 -32.52
C ILE A 33 -4.76 11.95 -32.16
N ARG A 34 -5.26 12.03 -30.92
CA ARG A 34 -5.78 13.27 -30.32
C ARG A 34 -4.89 13.71 -29.18
N ILE A 35 -4.93 14.99 -28.88
CA ILE A 35 -4.04 15.61 -27.88
C ILE A 35 -4.85 16.05 -26.66
N ARG A 36 -4.30 15.83 -25.47
CA ARG A 36 -4.67 16.52 -24.25
C ARG A 36 -3.56 17.52 -23.94
N GLY A 37 -3.90 18.80 -23.87
CA GLY A 37 -2.95 19.86 -23.53
C GLY A 37 -2.56 19.76 -22.06
N HIS A 38 -1.26 19.90 -21.77
CA HIS A 38 -0.71 19.83 -20.41
C HIS A 38 0.42 20.86 -20.29
N VAL A 39 0.35 21.81 -19.45
CA VAL A 39 -0.65 22.24 -18.46
C VAL A 39 -0.68 23.79 -18.43
N LEU A 40 -1.81 24.40 -18.07
CA LEU A 40 -1.89 25.87 -17.99
C LEU A 40 -1.33 26.39 -16.66
N VAL A 41 -1.71 25.80 -15.53
CA VAL A 41 -1.29 26.25 -14.20
C VAL A 41 -0.69 25.07 -13.43
N TRP A 42 0.56 25.23 -13.02
CA TRP A 42 1.27 24.26 -12.21
C TRP A 42 2.20 24.97 -11.22
N HIS A 43 2.38 24.45 -10.01
CA HIS A 43 3.30 24.99 -9.02
C HIS A 43 4.77 24.84 -9.43
N SER A 44 5.07 23.87 -10.29
CA SER A 44 6.40 23.60 -10.83
C SER A 44 6.52 24.09 -12.27
N GLN A 45 7.73 24.37 -12.72
CA GLN A 45 8.11 24.73 -14.10
C GLN A 45 7.47 26.02 -14.67
N THR A 46 6.62 26.75 -13.91
CA THR A 46 6.26 28.12 -14.26
C THR A 46 7.44 29.02 -13.90
N GLN A 47 7.88 29.85 -14.84
CA GLN A 47 9.07 30.70 -14.62
C GLN A 47 8.84 31.69 -13.51
N GLU A 48 9.77 31.77 -12.54
CA GLU A 48 9.66 32.63 -11.36
C GLU A 48 9.46 34.10 -11.71
N TRP A 49 10.15 34.61 -12.75
CA TRP A 49 10.02 35.99 -13.17
C TRP A 49 8.58 36.37 -13.62
N PHE A 50 7.73 35.39 -14.02
CA PHE A 50 6.34 35.62 -14.39
C PHE A 50 5.50 36.20 -13.25
N PHE A 51 5.90 35.94 -12.02
CA PHE A 51 5.19 36.39 -10.81
C PHE A 51 5.69 37.74 -10.28
N HIS A 52 6.77 38.29 -10.82
CA HIS A 52 7.41 39.47 -10.31
C HIS A 52 7.09 40.72 -11.15
N GLU A 53 7.20 41.90 -10.51
CA GLU A 53 7.05 43.20 -11.19
C GLU A 53 8.04 43.31 -12.35
N ASN A 54 7.57 43.83 -13.47
CA ASN A 54 8.34 43.99 -14.70
C ASN A 54 9.00 42.69 -15.22
N TYR A 55 8.49 41.51 -14.80
CA TYR A 55 9.07 40.21 -15.10
C TYR A 55 10.51 40.00 -14.65
N ASP A 56 10.90 40.72 -13.57
CA ASP A 56 12.24 40.70 -13.00
C ASP A 56 12.24 40.06 -11.61
N ILE A 57 12.93 38.94 -11.42
CA ILE A 57 12.97 38.18 -10.16
C ILE A 57 13.62 39.02 -9.00
N SER A 58 14.30 40.11 -9.31
CA SER A 58 14.85 41.01 -8.28
C SER A 58 13.80 41.98 -7.71
N LYS A 59 12.61 42.02 -8.29
CA LYS A 59 11.50 42.86 -7.87
C LYS A 59 10.51 42.09 -7.00
N PRO A 60 9.65 42.79 -6.25
CA PRO A 60 8.56 42.15 -5.52
C PRO A 60 7.63 41.31 -6.42
N TYR A 61 6.89 40.38 -5.79
CA TYR A 61 5.77 39.75 -6.44
C TYR A 61 4.71 40.79 -6.82
N VAL A 62 4.06 40.60 -7.96
CA VAL A 62 2.93 41.43 -8.38
C VAL A 62 1.72 41.24 -7.47
N ASP A 63 0.81 42.19 -7.50
CA ASP A 63 -0.50 42.04 -6.85
C ASP A 63 -1.43 41.07 -7.59
N LYS A 64 -2.49 40.66 -6.91
CA LYS A 64 -3.50 39.73 -7.45
C LYS A 64 -4.15 40.23 -8.74
N GLU A 65 -4.44 41.53 -8.83
CA GLU A 65 -5.09 42.10 -10.00
C GLU A 65 -4.19 42.02 -11.24
N THR A 66 -2.92 42.33 -11.07
CA THR A 66 -1.91 42.18 -12.11
C THR A 66 -1.75 40.69 -12.50
N MET A 67 -1.70 39.80 -11.51
CA MET A 67 -1.57 38.37 -11.78
C MET A 67 -2.81 37.80 -12.49
N ASN A 68 -4.01 38.26 -12.12
CA ASN A 68 -5.23 37.88 -12.83
C ASN A 68 -5.18 38.28 -14.30
N ARG A 69 -4.73 39.49 -14.63
CA ARG A 69 -4.54 39.94 -16.01
C ARG A 69 -3.51 39.07 -16.76
N ARG A 70 -2.39 38.73 -16.11
CA ARG A 70 -1.35 37.87 -16.70
C ARG A 70 -1.86 36.45 -16.94
N LEU A 71 -2.57 35.87 -15.97
CA LEU A 71 -3.16 34.54 -16.08
C LEU A 71 -4.22 34.47 -17.18
N GLU A 72 -5.11 35.48 -17.26
CA GLU A 72 -6.12 35.54 -18.32
C GLU A 72 -5.48 35.70 -19.68
N TRP A 73 -4.50 36.62 -19.81
CA TRP A 73 -3.76 36.81 -21.06
C TRP A 73 -3.05 35.52 -21.49
N TYR A 74 -2.40 34.84 -20.58
CA TYR A 74 -1.69 33.60 -20.86
C TYR A 74 -2.64 32.52 -21.38
N ILE A 75 -3.73 32.26 -20.65
CA ILE A 75 -4.71 31.22 -21.01
C ILE A 75 -5.40 31.58 -22.35
N SER A 76 -5.80 32.84 -22.50
CA SER A 76 -6.42 33.29 -23.76
C SER A 76 -5.49 33.17 -24.97
N SER A 77 -4.20 33.52 -24.79
CA SER A 77 -3.21 33.42 -25.87
C SER A 77 -2.95 31.99 -26.30
N VAL A 78 -2.94 31.03 -25.34
CA VAL A 78 -2.81 29.61 -25.65
C VAL A 78 -3.99 29.09 -26.45
N PHE A 79 -5.21 29.42 -26.03
CA PHE A 79 -6.40 28.95 -26.73
C PHE A 79 -6.62 29.69 -28.06
N ASP A 80 -6.27 30.99 -28.18
CA ASP A 80 -6.31 31.73 -29.42
C ASP A 80 -5.35 31.15 -30.48
N HIS A 81 -4.14 30.73 -30.04
CA HIS A 81 -3.17 30.11 -30.95
C HIS A 81 -3.70 28.83 -31.60
N TYR A 82 -4.40 27.97 -30.84
CA TYR A 82 -4.88 26.68 -31.38
C TYR A 82 -6.30 26.72 -31.90
N PHE A 83 -7.14 27.62 -31.41
CA PHE A 83 -8.58 27.67 -31.75
C PHE A 83 -9.07 29.01 -32.26
N GLY A 84 -8.22 30.04 -32.26
CA GLY A 84 -8.58 31.37 -32.76
C GLY A 84 -8.64 31.45 -34.29
N GLU A 85 -9.05 32.59 -34.78
CA GLU A 85 -9.20 32.84 -36.24
C GLU A 85 -7.91 32.60 -37.02
N ALA A 86 -6.74 32.92 -36.41
CA ALA A 86 -5.44 32.76 -37.08
C ALA A 86 -5.08 31.28 -37.31
N ALA A 87 -5.60 30.36 -36.49
CA ALA A 87 -5.43 28.93 -36.68
C ALA A 87 -6.16 28.38 -37.89
N ASN A 88 -7.19 29.10 -38.38
CA ASN A 88 -7.94 28.77 -39.58
C ASN A 88 -8.39 27.29 -39.67
N GLY A 89 -8.82 26.71 -38.53
CA GLY A 89 -9.28 25.34 -38.46
C GLY A 89 -8.19 24.27 -38.57
N LYS A 90 -6.90 24.64 -38.59
CA LYS A 90 -5.75 23.70 -38.69
C LYS A 90 -5.79 22.60 -37.63
N TYR A 91 -6.28 22.91 -36.46
CA TYR A 91 -6.25 22.01 -35.29
C TYR A 91 -7.62 21.46 -34.90
N ASP A 92 -8.64 21.63 -35.77
CA ASP A 92 -10.01 21.19 -35.50
C ASP A 92 -10.07 19.69 -35.14
N GLY A 93 -10.69 19.36 -33.99
CA GLY A 93 -10.85 18.00 -33.51
C GLY A 93 -9.55 17.31 -33.05
N LEU A 94 -8.42 18.02 -33.09
CA LEU A 94 -7.14 17.47 -32.63
C LEU A 94 -7.04 17.43 -31.11
N PHE A 95 -7.40 18.51 -30.43
CA PHE A 95 -7.41 18.58 -28.97
C PHE A 95 -8.74 18.09 -28.42
N TYR A 96 -8.71 17.09 -27.52
CA TYR A 96 -9.92 16.60 -26.87
C TYR A 96 -10.08 17.10 -25.44
N GLY A 97 -9.02 17.61 -24.84
CA GLY A 97 -9.04 18.11 -23.46
C GLY A 97 -7.78 18.88 -23.11
N TRP A 98 -7.81 19.53 -21.96
CA TRP A 98 -6.72 20.34 -21.44
C TRP A 98 -6.63 20.26 -19.92
N ASP A 99 -5.44 20.00 -19.37
CA ASP A 99 -5.17 20.12 -17.95
C ASP A 99 -5.06 21.60 -17.60
N VAL A 100 -6.08 22.10 -16.92
CA VAL A 100 -6.14 23.53 -16.56
C VAL A 100 -5.26 23.80 -15.35
N VAL A 101 -5.36 22.94 -14.33
CA VAL A 101 -4.55 23.01 -13.12
C VAL A 101 -3.98 21.62 -12.81
N ASN A 102 -2.70 21.58 -12.45
CA ASN A 102 -1.97 20.38 -12.11
C ASN A 102 -1.45 20.45 -10.67
N GLU A 103 -1.63 19.37 -9.89
CA GLU A 103 -0.98 19.13 -8.58
C GLU A 103 -1.19 20.28 -7.57
N ALA A 104 -2.39 20.77 -7.43
CA ALA A 104 -2.68 21.88 -6.51
C ALA A 104 -2.87 21.41 -5.06
N VAL A 105 -3.27 20.14 -4.85
CA VAL A 105 -3.47 19.56 -3.50
C VAL A 105 -2.17 18.94 -3.02
N ILE A 106 -1.76 19.27 -1.77
CA ILE A 106 -0.59 18.67 -1.14
C ILE A 106 -1.00 17.47 -0.27
N GLY A 107 -0.31 16.38 -0.46
CA GLY A 107 -0.25 15.17 0.35
C GLY A 107 -1.39 14.90 1.33
N ASN A 108 -1.03 14.66 2.53
CA ASN A 108 -1.87 14.12 3.59
C ASN A 108 -2.42 15.16 4.58
N THR A 109 -2.46 16.44 4.23
CA THR A 109 -2.85 17.50 5.15
C THR A 109 -4.19 18.14 4.84
N TYR A 110 -4.84 17.80 3.72
CA TYR A 110 -6.12 18.40 3.34
C TYR A 110 -7.24 17.98 4.30
N ARG A 111 -7.87 18.98 4.93
CA ARG A 111 -8.97 18.81 5.87
C ARG A 111 -10.18 19.61 5.39
N THR A 112 -11.30 18.95 5.23
CA THR A 112 -12.48 19.52 4.56
C THR A 112 -13.43 20.27 5.47
N ASP A 113 -13.35 20.13 6.81
CA ASP A 113 -14.48 20.44 7.69
C ASP A 113 -14.19 21.30 8.93
N THR A 114 -12.93 21.43 9.37
CA THR A 114 -12.63 22.05 10.67
C THR A 114 -11.51 23.09 10.66
N VAL A 115 -10.94 23.39 9.52
CA VAL A 115 -9.74 24.22 9.44
C VAL A 115 -10.11 25.66 9.16
N SER A 116 -9.48 26.61 9.85
CA SER A 116 -9.65 28.04 9.58
C SER A 116 -9.17 28.35 8.15
N PRO A 117 -9.69 29.41 7.51
CA PRO A 117 -9.23 29.81 6.19
C PRO A 117 -7.70 29.99 6.06
N ALA A 118 -7.02 30.31 7.16
CA ALA A 118 -5.57 30.41 7.19
C ALA A 118 -4.88 29.06 7.19
N GLU A 119 -5.47 28.05 7.85
CA GLU A 119 -4.93 26.69 7.92
C GLU A 119 -5.29 25.86 6.67
N SER A 120 -6.48 26.06 6.08
CA SER A 120 -6.87 25.40 4.83
C SER A 120 -5.96 25.76 3.65
N LEU A 121 -5.23 26.83 3.74
CA LEU A 121 -4.29 27.28 2.73
C LEU A 121 -2.98 26.49 2.76
N ASP A 122 -2.67 25.81 3.85
CA ASP A 122 -1.48 24.94 3.94
C ASP A 122 -1.63 23.65 3.12
N GLU A 123 -2.83 23.35 2.69
CA GLU A 123 -3.17 22.12 1.97
C GLU A 123 -3.21 22.27 0.46
N ILE A 124 -3.16 23.52 0.00
CA ILE A 124 -2.91 23.87 -1.38
C ILE A 124 -1.44 24.26 -1.48
N ARG A 125 -0.74 23.77 -2.48
CA ARG A 125 0.69 24.01 -2.64
C ARG A 125 1.04 25.48 -2.45
N HIS A 126 1.73 25.80 -1.35
CA HIS A 126 2.00 27.14 -0.89
C HIS A 126 3.48 27.34 -0.50
N GLY A 127 3.80 28.55 -0.07
CA GLY A 127 5.11 28.93 0.44
C GLY A 127 6.20 28.75 -0.61
N ASN A 128 7.25 28.02 -0.27
CA ASN A 128 8.37 27.76 -1.18
C ASN A 128 8.03 26.78 -2.31
N ASN A 129 6.83 26.18 -2.27
CA ASN A 129 6.41 25.20 -3.24
C ASN A 129 5.51 25.76 -4.34
N SER A 130 5.05 27.03 -4.24
CA SER A 130 4.16 27.62 -5.25
C SER A 130 4.22 29.14 -5.26
N SER A 131 4.68 29.73 -6.37
CA SER A 131 4.65 31.17 -6.58
C SER A 131 3.23 31.70 -6.82
N TRP A 132 2.32 30.84 -7.27
CA TRP A 132 0.88 31.16 -7.28
C TRP A 132 0.38 31.48 -5.88
N TRP A 133 0.74 30.63 -4.90
CA TRP A 133 0.42 30.89 -3.51
C TRP A 133 0.99 32.21 -2.99
N HIS A 134 2.25 32.53 -3.34
CA HIS A 134 2.87 33.79 -2.90
C HIS A 134 2.08 35.01 -3.31
N VAL A 135 1.47 34.98 -4.49
CA VAL A 135 0.65 36.09 -5.00
C VAL A 135 -0.76 36.05 -4.39
N TYR A 136 -1.42 34.89 -4.42
CA TYR A 136 -2.86 34.83 -4.12
C TYR A 136 -3.20 34.64 -2.65
N LYS A 137 -2.37 33.94 -1.88
CA LYS A 137 -2.64 33.54 -0.49
C LYS A 137 -4.02 32.86 -0.33
N SER A 138 -4.50 32.19 -1.37
CA SER A 138 -5.79 31.51 -1.45
C SER A 138 -5.83 30.59 -2.68
N ASN A 139 -6.88 29.76 -2.79
CA ASN A 139 -7.18 28.95 -3.97
C ASN A 139 -7.80 29.75 -5.15
N GLU A 140 -7.86 31.07 -5.05
CA GLU A 140 -8.47 31.94 -6.07
C GLU A 140 -7.86 31.75 -7.45
N PHE A 141 -6.56 31.52 -7.55
CA PHE A 141 -5.89 31.26 -8.83
C PHE A 141 -6.43 30.02 -9.56
N ILE A 142 -6.83 28.96 -8.81
CA ILE A 142 -7.41 27.74 -9.36
C ILE A 142 -8.77 28.06 -10.01
N ILE A 143 -9.63 28.74 -9.24
CA ILE A 143 -10.96 29.16 -9.70
C ILE A 143 -10.84 30.06 -10.94
N ASN A 144 -9.91 31.04 -10.91
CA ASN A 144 -9.68 31.94 -12.04
C ASN A 144 -9.12 31.21 -13.26
N ALA A 145 -8.23 30.24 -13.10
CA ALA A 145 -7.73 29.42 -14.20
C ALA A 145 -8.87 28.68 -14.92
N PHE A 146 -9.75 27.99 -14.16
CA PHE A 146 -10.91 27.31 -14.74
C PHE A 146 -11.94 28.28 -15.35
N LYS A 147 -12.12 29.45 -14.77
CA LYS A 147 -12.98 30.50 -15.33
C LYS A 147 -12.46 31.03 -16.67
N TYR A 148 -11.17 31.32 -16.76
CA TYR A 148 -10.55 31.76 -18.01
C TYR A 148 -10.50 30.63 -19.04
N ALA A 149 -10.15 29.42 -18.63
CA ALA A 149 -10.20 28.26 -19.52
C ALA A 149 -11.61 28.04 -20.08
N ASN A 150 -12.67 28.11 -19.26
CA ASN A 150 -14.04 28.01 -19.74
C ASN A 150 -14.46 29.14 -20.69
N LYS A 151 -13.89 30.33 -20.49
CA LYS A 151 -14.20 31.50 -21.36
C LYS A 151 -13.61 31.38 -22.76
N TYR A 152 -12.43 30.77 -22.90
CA TYR A 152 -11.63 30.78 -24.11
C TYR A 152 -11.52 29.42 -24.82
N ALA A 153 -11.68 28.31 -24.10
CA ALA A 153 -11.67 26.99 -24.70
C ALA A 153 -12.97 26.69 -25.46
N PRO A 154 -12.91 26.02 -26.61
CA PRO A 154 -14.09 25.45 -27.26
C PRO A 154 -14.88 24.54 -26.31
N SER A 155 -16.19 24.46 -26.53
CA SER A 155 -17.08 23.68 -25.65
C SER A 155 -16.86 22.16 -25.74
N ASP A 156 -16.25 21.68 -26.82
CA ASP A 156 -15.90 20.27 -27.05
C ASP A 156 -14.49 19.89 -26.60
N VAL A 157 -13.73 20.85 -26.09
CA VAL A 157 -12.43 20.61 -25.41
C VAL A 157 -12.68 20.49 -23.91
N GLU A 158 -12.46 19.30 -23.36
CA GLU A 158 -12.69 18.99 -21.94
C GLU A 158 -11.66 19.68 -21.04
N LEU A 159 -12.08 20.20 -19.89
CA LEU A 159 -11.23 20.86 -18.91
C LEU A 159 -10.97 19.93 -17.71
N TYR A 160 -9.71 19.63 -17.47
CA TYR A 160 -9.26 18.69 -16.46
C TYR A 160 -8.62 19.40 -15.26
N TYR A 161 -8.87 18.87 -14.07
CA TYR A 161 -7.93 18.96 -12.96
C TYR A 161 -7.11 17.66 -12.93
N ASN A 162 -5.78 17.73 -12.78
CA ASN A 162 -4.87 16.59 -12.83
C ASN A 162 -4.00 16.54 -11.58
N ASP A 163 -3.86 15.36 -10.93
CA ASP A 163 -3.06 15.23 -9.71
C ASP A 163 -2.56 13.79 -9.50
N PHE A 164 -1.54 13.63 -8.64
CA PHE A 164 -0.95 12.35 -8.23
C PHE A 164 -1.32 11.99 -6.80
N GLY A 165 -0.95 10.75 -6.37
CA GLY A 165 -1.24 10.26 -5.02
C GLY A 165 -2.72 10.16 -4.73
N GLU A 166 -3.51 10.02 -5.77
CA GLU A 166 -4.97 10.04 -5.78
C GLU A 166 -5.61 8.83 -5.08
N THR A 167 -4.83 7.81 -4.77
CA THR A 167 -5.28 6.65 -3.97
C THR A 167 -5.14 6.86 -2.47
N ASP A 168 -4.43 7.89 -2.02
CA ASP A 168 -4.40 8.28 -0.62
C ASP A 168 -5.78 8.79 -0.16
N ASN A 169 -6.27 8.27 0.96
CA ASN A 169 -7.63 8.55 1.42
C ASN A 169 -7.83 10.02 1.78
N ILE A 170 -6.87 10.64 2.47
CA ILE A 170 -6.96 12.04 2.91
C ILE A 170 -6.82 12.96 1.70
N LYS A 171 -5.84 12.72 0.84
CA LYS A 171 -5.64 13.51 -0.38
C LYS A 171 -6.84 13.38 -1.33
N SER A 172 -7.47 12.21 -1.41
CA SER A 172 -8.64 11.99 -2.25
C SER A 172 -9.83 12.88 -1.85
N GLU A 173 -10.05 13.10 -0.56
CA GLU A 173 -11.07 14.02 -0.05
C GLU A 173 -10.77 15.48 -0.46
N GLY A 174 -9.51 15.87 -0.37
CA GLY A 174 -9.05 17.18 -0.80
C GLY A 174 -9.26 17.42 -2.29
N ILE A 175 -8.93 16.46 -3.12
CA ILE A 175 -9.15 16.51 -4.57
C ILE A 175 -10.65 16.63 -4.89
N ILE A 176 -11.50 15.83 -4.25
CA ILE A 176 -12.97 15.88 -4.43
C ILE A 176 -13.51 17.25 -4.02
N LYS A 177 -13.01 17.81 -2.92
CA LYS A 177 -13.42 19.16 -2.48
C LYS A 177 -13.01 20.23 -3.49
N LEU A 178 -11.77 20.19 -4.00
CA LEU A 178 -11.32 21.12 -5.04
C LEU A 178 -12.22 21.02 -6.28
N ILE A 179 -12.52 19.82 -6.75
CA ILE A 179 -13.43 19.59 -7.88
C ILE A 179 -14.81 20.23 -7.61
N SER A 180 -15.37 20.02 -6.40
CA SER A 180 -16.64 20.59 -5.98
C SER A 180 -16.60 22.12 -5.95
N ASP A 181 -15.56 22.72 -5.39
CA ASP A 181 -15.38 24.16 -5.31
C ASP A 181 -15.31 24.81 -6.71
N VAL A 182 -14.52 24.20 -7.61
CA VAL A 182 -14.45 24.67 -9.01
C VAL A 182 -15.80 24.56 -9.69
N LYS A 183 -16.50 23.42 -9.60
CA LYS A 183 -17.80 23.23 -10.26
C LYS A 183 -18.90 24.14 -9.70
N SER A 184 -18.79 24.57 -8.44
CA SER A 184 -19.76 25.45 -7.80
C SER A 184 -19.50 26.93 -8.09
N ALA A 185 -18.30 27.29 -8.53
CA ALA A 185 -17.95 28.67 -8.80
C ALA A 185 -18.59 29.18 -10.10
N GLN A 186 -19.00 30.47 -10.10
CA GLN A 186 -19.65 31.04 -11.25
C GLN A 186 -18.69 31.24 -12.42
N GLY A 187 -19.07 30.76 -13.59
CA GLY A 187 -18.31 30.95 -14.84
C GLY A 187 -17.19 29.92 -15.07
N THR A 188 -17.08 28.92 -14.20
CA THR A 188 -16.15 27.81 -14.36
C THR A 188 -16.80 26.61 -15.05
N ARG A 189 -15.96 25.73 -15.59
CA ARG A 189 -16.30 24.40 -16.08
C ARG A 189 -15.16 23.44 -15.72
N LEU A 190 -15.51 22.27 -15.20
CA LEU A 190 -14.59 21.15 -14.98
C LEU A 190 -15.31 19.90 -15.45
N ASP A 191 -14.74 19.23 -16.45
CA ASP A 191 -15.36 18.10 -17.15
C ASP A 191 -14.81 16.76 -16.73
N ALA A 192 -13.56 16.71 -16.24
CA ALA A 192 -12.90 15.48 -15.86
C ALA A 192 -11.82 15.66 -14.78
N PHE A 193 -11.52 14.57 -14.10
CA PHE A 193 -10.34 14.45 -13.24
C PHE A 193 -9.31 13.54 -13.89
N GLY A 194 -8.07 14.02 -13.99
CA GLY A 194 -6.90 13.25 -14.41
C GLY A 194 -6.22 12.62 -13.19
N MET A 195 -6.25 11.31 -13.12
CA MET A 195 -5.47 10.52 -12.18
C MET A 195 -4.09 10.30 -12.81
N GLN A 196 -3.02 10.89 -12.25
CA GLN A 196 -1.68 10.71 -12.83
C GLN A 196 -1.27 9.24 -12.85
N ALA A 197 -1.65 8.49 -11.82
CA ALA A 197 -1.41 7.05 -11.75
C ALA A 197 0.10 6.68 -11.71
N HIS A 198 0.88 7.43 -10.93
CA HIS A 198 2.26 7.09 -10.60
C HIS A 198 2.26 6.08 -9.45
N TYR A 199 2.19 4.80 -9.76
CA TYR A 199 2.04 3.72 -8.79
C TYR A 199 3.37 3.02 -8.49
N SER A 200 3.37 2.11 -7.51
CA SER A 200 4.46 1.21 -7.22
C SER A 200 3.99 -0.24 -7.35
N VAL A 201 4.86 -1.11 -7.87
CA VAL A 201 4.61 -2.56 -7.94
C VAL A 201 4.33 -3.15 -6.55
N ASP A 202 4.97 -2.60 -5.50
CA ASP A 202 4.85 -3.14 -4.13
C ASP A 202 3.55 -2.73 -3.41
N SER A 203 2.91 -1.62 -3.82
CA SER A 203 1.75 -1.07 -3.08
C SER A 203 0.49 -0.90 -3.92
N PHE A 204 0.50 -1.27 -5.19
CA PHE A 204 -0.68 -1.10 -6.04
C PHE A 204 -1.81 -2.04 -5.63
N SER A 205 -3.01 -1.47 -5.43
CA SER A 205 -4.25 -2.20 -5.16
C SER A 205 -5.33 -1.86 -6.19
N ALA A 206 -5.73 -2.84 -6.99
CA ALA A 206 -6.82 -2.68 -7.96
C ALA A 206 -8.17 -2.41 -7.28
N ALA A 207 -8.39 -2.90 -6.07
CA ALA A 207 -9.61 -2.65 -5.29
C ALA A 207 -9.67 -1.18 -4.83
N GLN A 208 -8.56 -0.65 -4.29
CA GLN A 208 -8.44 0.75 -3.89
C GLN A 208 -8.58 1.68 -5.09
N PHE A 209 -7.90 1.38 -6.20
CA PHE A 209 -8.07 2.11 -7.47
C PHE A 209 -9.54 2.18 -7.89
N LYS A 210 -10.27 1.05 -7.90
CA LYS A 210 -11.70 1.02 -8.25
C LYS A 210 -12.53 1.92 -7.35
N THR A 211 -12.26 1.91 -6.05
CA THR A 211 -12.97 2.71 -5.06
C THR A 211 -12.81 4.21 -5.31
N VAL A 212 -11.56 4.67 -5.47
CA VAL A 212 -11.28 6.11 -5.64
C VAL A 212 -11.69 6.60 -7.04
N ALA A 213 -11.44 5.82 -8.09
CA ALA A 213 -11.82 6.18 -9.46
C ALA A 213 -13.34 6.37 -9.60
N LYS A 214 -14.14 5.56 -8.91
CA LYS A 214 -15.59 5.73 -8.86
C LYS A 214 -15.99 7.03 -8.19
N LYS A 215 -15.41 7.35 -7.01
CA LYS A 215 -15.65 8.62 -6.30
C LYS A 215 -15.31 9.83 -7.17
N TYR A 216 -14.18 9.80 -7.86
CA TYR A 216 -13.77 10.90 -8.76
C TYR A 216 -14.68 11.03 -9.98
N ALA A 217 -15.09 9.92 -10.59
CA ALA A 217 -16.04 9.97 -11.71
C ALA A 217 -17.38 10.54 -11.28
N GLU A 218 -17.85 10.26 -10.07
CA GLU A 218 -19.06 10.85 -9.47
C GLU A 218 -18.90 12.37 -9.25
N ALA A 219 -17.74 12.80 -8.73
CA ALA A 219 -17.48 14.22 -8.45
C ALA A 219 -17.24 15.03 -9.73
N ALA A 220 -16.34 14.59 -10.60
CA ALA A 220 -15.95 15.31 -11.81
C ALA A 220 -16.90 15.08 -13.00
N GLY A 221 -17.54 13.89 -13.06
CA GLY A 221 -18.32 13.42 -14.22
C GLY A 221 -17.55 12.45 -15.11
N LYS A 222 -16.22 12.44 -15.03
CA LYS A 222 -15.31 11.62 -15.83
C LYS A 222 -13.96 11.49 -15.13
N VAL A 223 -13.29 10.34 -15.31
CA VAL A 223 -11.88 10.14 -14.93
C VAL A 223 -11.07 9.63 -16.11
N GLN A 224 -9.79 9.93 -16.12
CA GLN A 224 -8.80 9.38 -17.04
C GLN A 224 -7.51 9.12 -16.26
N LEU A 225 -6.84 7.99 -16.54
CA LEU A 225 -5.46 7.80 -16.10
C LEU A 225 -4.57 8.54 -17.10
N THR A 226 -3.80 9.50 -16.60
CA THR A 226 -3.17 10.51 -17.45
C THR A 226 -1.68 10.35 -17.64
N GLU A 227 -1.01 9.68 -16.70
CA GLU A 227 0.46 9.63 -16.62
C GLU A 227 0.97 8.28 -16.10
N LEU A 228 0.26 7.21 -16.40
CA LEU A 228 0.53 5.89 -15.83
C LEU A 228 1.99 5.47 -16.00
N ASP A 229 2.63 5.21 -14.89
CA ASP A 229 3.85 4.42 -14.79
C ASP A 229 3.87 3.63 -13.46
N PHE A 230 4.75 2.61 -13.39
CA PHE A 230 4.96 1.84 -12.19
C PHE A 230 6.42 1.93 -11.75
N GLN A 231 6.65 2.37 -10.52
CA GLN A 231 7.95 2.24 -9.87
C GLN A 231 8.27 0.76 -9.66
N ALA A 232 9.51 0.40 -9.91
CA ALA A 232 9.99 -0.95 -9.67
C ALA A 232 9.96 -1.30 -8.18
N SER A 233 9.81 -2.61 -7.88
CA SER A 233 9.78 -3.13 -6.53
C SER A 233 11.07 -2.86 -5.74
N ALA A 234 10.99 -2.82 -4.42
CA ALA A 234 12.13 -2.73 -3.53
C ALA A 234 13.10 -3.91 -3.75
N ALA A 235 12.57 -5.12 -3.97
CA ALA A 235 13.35 -6.31 -4.25
C ALA A 235 14.18 -6.19 -5.53
N TYR A 236 13.62 -5.62 -6.60
CA TYR A 236 14.37 -5.38 -7.83
C TYR A 236 15.41 -4.26 -7.64
N LYS A 237 15.04 -3.16 -6.99
CA LYS A 237 15.95 -2.04 -6.71
C LYS A 237 17.16 -2.44 -5.86
N SER A 238 16.97 -3.35 -4.90
CA SER A 238 18.07 -3.91 -4.09
C SER A 238 18.89 -4.99 -4.79
N GLY A 239 18.39 -5.55 -5.90
CA GLY A 239 19.01 -6.67 -6.61
C GLY A 239 18.62 -8.04 -6.08
N ALA A 240 17.64 -8.12 -5.17
CA ALA A 240 17.08 -9.37 -4.65
C ALA A 240 16.15 -10.07 -5.66
N ALA A 241 15.54 -9.32 -6.57
CA ALA A 241 14.73 -9.87 -7.66
C ALA A 241 15.40 -9.72 -9.02
N SER A 242 15.18 -10.71 -9.91
CA SER A 242 15.66 -10.65 -11.29
C SER A 242 14.84 -9.68 -12.14
N LYS A 243 15.41 -9.24 -13.25
CA LYS A 243 14.71 -8.36 -14.20
C LYS A 243 13.49 -9.04 -14.82
N GLU A 244 13.56 -10.33 -15.08
CA GLU A 244 12.46 -11.12 -15.63
C GLU A 244 11.29 -11.21 -14.63
N SER A 245 11.59 -11.46 -13.37
CA SER A 245 10.60 -11.48 -12.28
C SER A 245 9.92 -10.12 -12.15
N GLU A 246 10.71 -9.03 -12.14
CA GLU A 246 10.16 -7.67 -12.05
C GLU A 246 9.28 -7.32 -13.24
N TYR A 247 9.69 -7.67 -14.46
CA TYR A 247 8.89 -7.45 -15.66
C TYR A 247 7.56 -8.20 -15.59
N THR A 248 7.56 -9.41 -15.03
CA THR A 248 6.34 -10.20 -14.86
C THR A 248 5.44 -9.57 -13.81
N LYS A 249 5.94 -9.23 -12.61
CA LYS A 249 5.17 -8.54 -11.55
C LYS A 249 4.54 -7.24 -12.08
N MET A 250 5.34 -6.42 -12.75
CA MET A 250 4.86 -5.16 -13.34
C MET A 250 3.76 -5.39 -14.38
N ALA A 251 3.90 -6.41 -15.22
CA ALA A 251 2.89 -6.74 -16.22
C ALA A 251 1.55 -7.14 -15.56
N TYR A 252 1.59 -7.83 -14.43
CA TYR A 252 0.38 -8.15 -13.67
C TYR A 252 -0.23 -6.94 -12.97
N CYS A 253 0.56 -5.98 -12.49
CA CYS A 253 0.02 -4.70 -12.01
C CYS A 253 -0.71 -3.96 -13.14
N HIS A 254 -0.12 -3.88 -14.33
CA HIS A 254 -0.77 -3.31 -15.51
C HIS A 254 -2.06 -4.07 -15.89
N LYS A 255 -2.03 -5.42 -15.85
CA LYS A 255 -3.21 -6.25 -16.13
C LYS A 255 -4.33 -5.99 -15.13
N GLN A 256 -4.03 -6.02 -13.83
CA GLN A 256 -5.01 -5.78 -12.76
C GLN A 256 -5.62 -4.37 -12.88
N LEU A 257 -4.81 -3.36 -13.18
CA LEU A 257 -5.29 -1.99 -13.41
C LEU A 257 -6.22 -1.93 -14.63
N PHE A 258 -5.83 -2.54 -15.74
CA PHE A 258 -6.61 -2.53 -16.97
C PHE A 258 -7.93 -3.29 -16.83
N ASP A 259 -7.91 -4.43 -16.15
CA ASP A 259 -9.12 -5.21 -15.86
C ASP A 259 -10.05 -4.43 -14.92
N ALA A 260 -9.51 -3.76 -13.89
CA ALA A 260 -10.27 -2.90 -12.99
C ALA A 260 -10.90 -1.70 -13.73
N ALA A 261 -10.16 -1.06 -14.65
CA ALA A 261 -10.68 0.05 -15.46
C ALA A 261 -11.80 -0.41 -16.42
N LYS A 262 -11.65 -1.59 -17.03
CA LYS A 262 -12.71 -2.19 -17.88
C LYS A 262 -13.95 -2.54 -17.05
N ASP A 263 -13.76 -3.10 -15.86
CA ASP A 263 -14.85 -3.44 -14.95
C ASP A 263 -15.63 -2.19 -14.52
N LEU A 264 -14.93 -1.14 -14.11
CA LEU A 264 -15.55 0.16 -13.80
C LEU A 264 -16.37 0.68 -14.97
N LYS A 265 -15.79 0.70 -16.17
CA LYS A 265 -16.48 1.16 -17.38
C LYS A 265 -17.71 0.31 -17.72
N LYS A 266 -17.61 -1.03 -17.61
CA LYS A 266 -18.72 -1.97 -17.80
C LYS A 266 -19.86 -1.69 -16.80
N ASN A 267 -19.53 -1.30 -15.58
CA ASN A 267 -20.49 -0.99 -14.50
C ASN A 267 -20.95 0.48 -14.49
N GLY A 268 -20.73 1.23 -15.58
CA GLY A 268 -21.27 2.58 -15.77
C GLY A 268 -20.40 3.73 -15.24
N THR A 269 -19.23 3.46 -14.67
CA THR A 269 -18.28 4.51 -14.30
C THR A 269 -17.63 5.09 -15.55
N ASN A 270 -17.63 6.41 -15.68
CA ASN A 270 -17.10 7.10 -16.88
C ASN A 270 -15.56 7.16 -16.83
N VAL A 271 -14.89 6.06 -17.20
CA VAL A 271 -13.44 5.97 -17.38
C VAL A 271 -13.12 6.25 -18.86
N ALA A 272 -12.47 7.37 -19.13
CA ALA A 272 -12.18 7.85 -20.48
C ALA A 272 -11.08 7.05 -21.19
N GLY A 273 -10.00 6.74 -20.48
CA GLY A 273 -8.84 6.03 -21.04
C GLY A 273 -7.65 5.95 -20.11
N ILE A 274 -6.58 5.36 -20.64
CA ILE A 274 -5.29 5.21 -19.95
C ILE A 274 -4.21 5.78 -20.86
N THR A 275 -3.42 6.72 -20.34
CA THR A 275 -2.23 7.28 -20.98
C THR A 275 -1.00 6.88 -20.18
N VAL A 276 -0.03 6.23 -20.82
CA VAL A 276 1.26 5.86 -20.21
C VAL A 276 2.22 7.04 -20.27
N TRP A 277 2.96 7.32 -19.19
CA TRP A 277 3.83 8.49 -19.06
C TRP A 277 5.19 8.29 -19.72
N GLY A 278 5.19 8.01 -20.98
CA GLY A 278 6.37 7.85 -21.83
C GLY A 278 6.24 6.69 -22.80
N VAL A 279 7.19 6.59 -23.74
CA VAL A 279 7.18 5.55 -24.78
C VAL A 279 8.19 4.46 -24.45
N ILE A 280 9.45 4.82 -24.19
CA ILE A 280 10.56 3.89 -23.95
C ILE A 280 11.25 4.18 -22.63
N GLU A 281 11.73 3.14 -21.96
CA GLU A 281 12.32 3.21 -20.62
C GLU A 281 13.38 4.30 -20.41
N PRO A 282 14.37 4.48 -21.29
CA PRO A 282 15.42 5.48 -21.06
C PRO A 282 14.90 6.92 -20.92
N ASN A 283 13.68 7.18 -21.37
CA ASN A 283 13.07 8.51 -21.34
C ASN A 283 12.12 8.70 -20.14
N SER A 284 12.00 7.73 -19.25
CA SER A 284 11.17 7.88 -18.05
C SER A 284 11.83 8.83 -17.07
N TRP A 285 11.00 9.71 -16.47
CA TRP A 285 11.43 10.62 -15.40
C TRP A 285 11.90 9.86 -14.13
N LEU A 286 11.37 8.67 -13.87
CA LEU A 286 11.75 7.84 -12.73
C LEU A 286 13.24 7.47 -12.72
N HIS A 287 13.90 7.49 -13.86
CA HIS A 287 15.34 7.20 -13.96
C HIS A 287 16.20 8.28 -13.30
N SER A 288 15.72 9.52 -13.20
CA SER A 288 16.43 10.64 -12.60
C SER A 288 16.04 10.95 -11.15
N GLN A 289 15.02 10.28 -10.61
CA GLN A 289 14.47 10.55 -9.28
C GLN A 289 15.16 9.69 -8.22
N SER A 290 16.05 10.29 -7.42
CA SER A 290 16.78 9.59 -6.35
C SER A 290 15.89 9.11 -5.20
N ASN A 291 14.82 9.85 -4.89
CA ASN A 291 13.88 9.53 -3.82
C ASN A 291 13.02 8.27 -4.09
N VAL A 292 12.94 7.83 -5.35
CA VAL A 292 12.22 6.59 -5.71
C VAL A 292 13.18 5.46 -6.13
N GLY A 293 14.46 5.60 -5.80
CA GLY A 293 15.49 4.61 -6.13
C GLY A 293 15.95 4.65 -7.59
N GLY A 294 15.67 5.74 -8.31
CA GLY A 294 16.32 6.06 -9.57
C GLY A 294 17.75 6.55 -9.29
N GLY A 295 18.75 5.95 -9.88
CA GLY A 295 20.13 6.42 -9.83
C GLY A 295 20.48 7.24 -11.07
N ALA A 296 21.68 7.81 -11.09
CA ALA A 296 22.20 8.50 -12.28
C ALA A 296 22.26 7.59 -13.52
N ASP A 297 22.31 6.27 -13.33
CA ASP A 297 22.31 5.26 -14.37
C ASP A 297 20.91 4.76 -14.76
N GLY A 298 19.83 5.12 -13.99
CA GLY A 298 18.45 4.72 -14.26
C GLY A 298 18.18 3.22 -14.29
N SER A 299 19.19 2.41 -13.96
CA SER A 299 19.21 0.96 -14.20
C SER A 299 18.23 0.17 -13.33
N LYS A 300 17.70 0.81 -12.29
CA LYS A 300 16.85 0.19 -11.28
C LYS A 300 15.35 0.55 -11.42
N GLN A 301 14.95 1.08 -12.56
CA GLN A 301 13.55 1.37 -12.88
C GLN A 301 13.21 0.80 -14.25
N CYS A 302 11.98 0.33 -14.42
CA CYS A 302 11.53 -0.27 -15.67
C CYS A 302 10.02 0.03 -15.94
N PRO A 303 9.60 1.31 -15.87
CA PRO A 303 8.19 1.69 -15.69
C PRO A 303 7.32 1.60 -16.94
N LEU A 304 7.90 1.55 -18.15
CA LEU A 304 7.18 1.76 -19.40
C LEU A 304 6.95 0.45 -20.18
N LEU A 305 6.13 0.53 -21.24
CA LEU A 305 5.70 -0.63 -22.02
C LEU A 305 6.76 -1.14 -23.01
N PHE A 306 7.72 -0.30 -23.38
CA PHE A 306 8.78 -0.63 -24.32
C PHE A 306 10.15 -0.40 -23.72
N ASP A 307 11.09 -1.27 -24.06
CA ASP A 307 12.50 -1.10 -23.71
C ASP A 307 13.19 0.01 -24.54
N GLY A 308 14.47 0.27 -24.25
CA GLY A 308 15.26 1.28 -24.97
C GLY A 308 15.49 0.98 -26.46
N LYS A 309 15.07 -0.18 -26.97
CA LYS A 309 15.12 -0.59 -28.36
C LYS A 309 13.73 -0.69 -29.01
N TYR A 310 12.72 -0.12 -28.38
CA TYR A 310 11.31 -0.17 -28.82
C TYR A 310 10.73 -1.60 -28.85
N LYS A 311 11.34 -2.56 -28.16
CA LYS A 311 10.80 -3.91 -28.02
C LYS A 311 9.71 -3.90 -26.94
N ALA A 312 8.55 -4.47 -27.27
CA ALA A 312 7.47 -4.65 -26.32
C ALA A 312 7.90 -5.52 -25.13
N LYS A 313 7.63 -5.02 -23.93
CA LYS A 313 7.84 -5.73 -22.66
C LYS A 313 6.59 -6.52 -22.27
N PRO A 314 6.67 -7.40 -21.26
CA PRO A 314 5.48 -8.10 -20.74
C PRO A 314 4.32 -7.15 -20.41
N ALA A 315 4.56 -5.96 -19.84
CA ALA A 315 3.55 -4.96 -19.53
C ALA A 315 2.72 -4.51 -20.75
N TYR A 316 3.27 -4.48 -21.95
CA TYR A 316 2.55 -4.20 -23.18
C TYR A 316 1.49 -5.28 -23.47
N TRP A 317 1.85 -6.55 -23.23
CA TRP A 317 0.95 -7.68 -23.50
C TRP A 317 -0.23 -7.73 -22.53
N ALA A 318 -0.12 -7.12 -21.34
CA ALA A 318 -1.23 -6.97 -20.40
C ALA A 318 -2.44 -6.24 -21.03
N TYR A 319 -2.20 -5.35 -21.97
CA TYR A 319 -3.24 -4.59 -22.69
C TYR A 319 -3.70 -5.22 -23.99
N VAL A 320 -2.78 -5.87 -24.69
CA VAL A 320 -3.01 -6.30 -26.09
C VAL A 320 -3.42 -7.78 -26.16
N ASP A 321 -2.75 -8.64 -25.36
CA ASP A 321 -3.00 -10.06 -25.35
C ASP A 321 -2.40 -10.68 -24.06
N ALA A 322 -3.19 -10.70 -23.01
CA ALA A 322 -2.76 -11.17 -21.69
C ALA A 322 -2.40 -12.68 -21.66
N THR A 323 -2.78 -13.47 -22.67
CA THR A 323 -2.39 -14.89 -22.76
C THR A 323 -0.90 -15.08 -23.01
N LYS A 324 -0.20 -14.01 -23.43
CA LYS A 324 1.25 -13.99 -23.62
C LYS A 324 2.05 -13.72 -22.36
N LEU A 325 1.39 -13.47 -21.24
CA LEU A 325 2.10 -13.27 -19.97
C LEU A 325 2.63 -14.61 -19.46
N GLU A 326 3.83 -14.57 -18.91
CA GLU A 326 4.34 -15.68 -18.11
C GLU A 326 3.58 -15.74 -16.77
N PRO A 327 3.37 -16.93 -16.18
CA PRO A 327 2.76 -17.02 -14.86
C PRO A 327 3.48 -16.15 -13.82
N LEU A 328 2.71 -15.44 -13.01
CA LEU A 328 3.24 -14.74 -11.86
C LEU A 328 3.57 -15.77 -10.78
N ILE A 329 4.82 -15.78 -10.32
CA ILE A 329 5.19 -16.63 -9.20
C ILE A 329 4.67 -15.98 -7.92
N GLN A 330 3.74 -16.67 -7.26
CA GLN A 330 3.14 -16.23 -6.01
C GLN A 330 4.08 -16.54 -4.85
N ASP A 331 4.17 -15.61 -3.90
CA ASP A 331 4.81 -15.84 -2.60
C ASP A 331 3.69 -16.26 -1.63
N ILE A 332 3.83 -17.41 -0.98
CA ILE A 332 2.86 -17.94 -0.02
C ILE A 332 3.52 -18.32 1.29
N VAL A 333 2.73 -18.34 2.35
CA VAL A 333 3.15 -18.68 3.70
C VAL A 333 2.63 -20.06 4.05
N VAL A 334 3.48 -20.88 4.65
CA VAL A 334 3.15 -22.22 5.17
C VAL A 334 3.37 -22.20 6.66
N ALA A 335 2.31 -22.17 7.46
CA ALA A 335 2.40 -22.11 8.91
C ALA A 335 2.75 -23.47 9.50
N GLU A 336 3.56 -23.49 10.58
CA GLU A 336 3.79 -24.72 11.36
C GLU A 336 2.48 -25.21 11.97
N GLN A 337 2.21 -26.49 11.82
CA GLN A 337 1.01 -27.11 12.40
C GLN A 337 1.22 -27.38 13.91
N LYS A 338 0.43 -26.72 14.74
CA LYS A 338 0.39 -26.94 16.18
C LYS A 338 -0.84 -27.77 16.53
N GLY A 339 -0.64 -29.07 16.82
CA GLY A 339 -1.72 -30.02 17.12
C GLY A 339 -2.42 -30.59 15.88
N ASP A 340 -3.64 -31.09 16.04
CA ASP A 340 -4.35 -31.85 15.01
C ASP A 340 -5.09 -31.00 13.98
N THR A 341 -5.28 -29.72 14.25
CA THR A 341 -6.02 -28.83 13.35
C THR A 341 -5.07 -28.12 12.40
N MET A 342 -5.33 -28.24 11.09
CA MET A 342 -4.63 -27.47 10.07
C MET A 342 -5.14 -26.03 10.10
N SER A 343 -4.32 -25.11 10.58
CA SER A 343 -4.62 -23.70 10.70
C SER A 343 -3.54 -22.88 9.99
N GLY A 344 -3.92 -22.19 8.92
CA GLY A 344 -3.01 -21.40 8.08
C GLY A 344 -3.78 -20.52 7.14
N THR A 345 -3.06 -19.83 6.27
CA THR A 345 -3.65 -19.00 5.20
C THR A 345 -4.26 -19.89 4.13
N GLU A 346 -5.50 -19.60 3.74
CA GLU A 346 -6.18 -20.28 2.64
C GLU A 346 -5.86 -19.57 1.32
N TYR A 347 -5.46 -20.34 0.32
CA TYR A 347 -5.20 -19.87 -1.04
C TYR A 347 -6.20 -20.51 -1.99
N SER A 348 -6.75 -19.70 -2.91
CA SER A 348 -7.78 -20.14 -3.86
C SER A 348 -7.32 -20.03 -5.30
N PHE A 349 -7.81 -20.95 -6.14
CA PHE A 349 -7.62 -20.89 -7.59
C PHE A 349 -8.82 -21.51 -8.30
N SER A 350 -9.07 -21.12 -9.53
CA SER A 350 -10.25 -21.58 -10.27
C SER A 350 -10.09 -21.38 -11.78
N ASP A 351 -10.89 -22.13 -12.53
CA ASP A 351 -11.27 -21.79 -13.88
C ASP A 351 -12.80 -21.68 -13.99
N ASP A 352 -13.36 -21.77 -15.21
CA ASP A 352 -14.80 -21.63 -15.44
C ASP A 352 -15.62 -22.78 -14.80
N ASP A 353 -15.02 -23.96 -14.64
CA ASP A 353 -15.70 -25.19 -14.23
C ASP A 353 -15.29 -25.71 -12.84
N THR A 354 -14.11 -25.32 -12.36
CA THR A 354 -13.49 -25.80 -11.11
C THR A 354 -13.14 -24.68 -10.16
N GLN A 355 -13.55 -24.80 -8.91
CA GLN A 355 -13.10 -23.92 -7.83
C GLN A 355 -12.38 -24.77 -6.78
N ALA A 356 -11.15 -24.39 -6.46
CA ALA A 356 -10.36 -25.04 -5.44
C ALA A 356 -9.76 -24.04 -4.45
N ALA A 357 -9.60 -24.46 -3.20
CA ALA A 357 -8.86 -23.72 -2.18
C ALA A 357 -8.00 -24.70 -1.39
N PHE A 358 -6.86 -24.23 -0.89
CA PHE A 358 -6.00 -25.07 -0.06
C PHE A 358 -5.38 -24.30 1.11
N ILE A 359 -5.14 -25.02 2.20
CA ILE A 359 -4.42 -24.55 3.38
C ILE A 359 -3.16 -25.39 3.52
N PRO A 360 -1.96 -24.84 3.27
CA PRO A 360 -0.70 -25.53 3.50
C PRO A 360 -0.23 -25.30 4.95
N THR A 361 0.21 -26.36 5.60
CA THR A 361 0.89 -26.33 6.90
C THR A 361 2.09 -27.26 6.87
N TRP A 362 3.03 -27.10 7.79
CA TRP A 362 4.19 -27.99 7.89
C TRP A 362 4.38 -28.47 9.33
N ASP A 363 4.94 -29.67 9.47
CA ASP A 363 5.39 -30.24 10.73
C ASP A 363 6.79 -30.86 10.55
N LYS A 364 7.35 -31.47 11.62
CA LYS A 364 8.67 -32.11 11.57
C LYS A 364 8.82 -33.22 10.52
N ASP A 365 7.70 -33.78 10.03
CA ASP A 365 7.67 -34.93 9.15
C ASP A 365 7.31 -34.57 7.69
N GLY A 366 6.90 -33.33 7.42
CA GLY A 366 6.58 -32.91 6.05
C GLY A 366 5.63 -31.74 5.92
N LEU A 367 5.20 -31.53 4.67
CA LEU A 367 4.18 -30.55 4.29
C LEU A 367 2.80 -31.24 4.36
N ASN A 368 1.85 -30.62 5.04
CA ASN A 368 0.45 -31.06 5.11
C ASN A 368 -0.39 -30.05 4.33
N VAL A 369 -1.23 -30.51 3.39
CA VAL A 369 -2.06 -29.63 2.56
C VAL A 369 -3.50 -30.12 2.61
N LEU A 370 -4.40 -29.27 3.11
CA LEU A 370 -5.83 -29.50 3.04
C LEU A 370 -6.37 -28.82 1.79
N VAL A 371 -6.87 -29.58 0.84
CA VAL A 371 -7.44 -29.05 -0.41
C VAL A 371 -8.95 -29.26 -0.42
N SER A 372 -9.70 -28.19 -0.63
CA SER A 372 -11.15 -28.21 -0.80
C SER A 372 -11.48 -27.93 -2.26
N VAL A 373 -12.23 -28.83 -2.91
CA VAL A 373 -12.65 -28.68 -4.30
C VAL A 373 -14.17 -28.63 -4.35
N LYS A 374 -14.71 -27.60 -4.98
CA LYS A 374 -16.12 -27.48 -5.33
C LYS A 374 -16.33 -28.13 -6.69
N ASP A 375 -17.04 -29.24 -6.68
CA ASP A 375 -17.35 -30.00 -7.85
C ASP A 375 -18.62 -30.86 -7.58
N ALA A 376 -19.67 -30.56 -8.31
CA ALA A 376 -20.96 -31.23 -8.17
C ALA A 376 -21.02 -32.58 -8.91
N THR A 377 -20.08 -32.87 -9.81
CA THR A 377 -20.00 -34.09 -10.59
C THR A 377 -18.95 -35.04 -10.04
N ILE A 378 -19.24 -36.33 -10.02
CA ILE A 378 -18.29 -37.36 -9.56
C ILE A 378 -17.71 -38.05 -10.79
N ASN A 379 -16.39 -37.98 -10.92
CA ASN A 379 -15.65 -38.67 -11.97
C ASN A 379 -14.48 -39.48 -11.35
N ASP A 380 -14.25 -40.69 -11.86
CA ASP A 380 -13.16 -41.54 -11.37
C ASP A 380 -11.76 -41.02 -11.68
N THR A 381 -11.65 -40.06 -12.60
CA THR A 381 -10.40 -39.37 -12.96
C THR A 381 -10.09 -38.15 -12.10
N ASP A 382 -11.05 -37.73 -11.23
CA ASP A 382 -10.86 -36.56 -10.37
C ASP A 382 -9.82 -36.86 -9.30
N GLU A 383 -8.82 -35.99 -9.21
CA GLU A 383 -7.73 -36.10 -8.23
C GLU A 383 -7.09 -34.77 -7.91
N VAL A 384 -6.39 -34.71 -6.78
CA VAL A 384 -5.57 -33.58 -6.38
C VAL A 384 -4.14 -34.06 -6.24
N THR A 385 -3.20 -33.31 -6.85
CA THR A 385 -1.77 -33.56 -6.70
C THR A 385 -1.07 -32.31 -6.13
N VAL A 386 -0.27 -32.50 -5.08
CA VAL A 386 0.66 -31.52 -4.54
C VAL A 386 2.06 -31.83 -5.04
N TYR A 387 2.72 -30.84 -5.60
CA TYR A 387 4.09 -30.89 -6.09
C TYR A 387 4.98 -30.03 -5.22
N VAL A 388 6.19 -30.51 -4.91
CA VAL A 388 7.17 -29.79 -4.06
C VAL A 388 8.57 -29.91 -4.65
N ASP A 389 9.24 -28.78 -4.72
CA ASP A 389 10.70 -28.66 -4.89
C ASP A 389 11.30 -28.18 -3.57
N GLU A 390 11.90 -29.08 -2.80
CA GLU A 390 12.46 -28.78 -1.47
C GLU A 390 13.58 -27.74 -1.48
N THR A 391 14.19 -27.54 -2.65
CA THR A 391 15.34 -26.62 -2.83
C THR A 391 14.95 -25.27 -3.38
N ASN A 392 13.67 -25.13 -3.82
CA ASN A 392 13.19 -23.93 -4.52
C ASN A 392 14.12 -23.53 -5.68
N SER A 393 14.55 -24.52 -6.48
CA SER A 393 15.52 -24.32 -7.56
C SER A 393 14.99 -23.47 -8.71
N ALA A 394 13.65 -23.39 -8.85
CA ALA A 394 12.97 -22.69 -9.94
C ALA A 394 13.48 -23.12 -11.35
N GLY A 395 13.74 -24.39 -11.53
CA GLY A 395 14.33 -24.95 -12.74
C GLY A 395 13.87 -26.38 -13.04
N ASP A 396 14.62 -27.07 -13.89
CA ASP A 396 14.34 -28.46 -14.22
C ASP A 396 14.63 -29.35 -13.02
N VAL A 397 13.59 -30.02 -12.53
CA VAL A 397 13.66 -30.89 -11.35
C VAL A 397 12.70 -32.05 -11.50
N THR A 398 12.97 -33.15 -10.79
CA THR A 398 11.97 -34.16 -10.51
C THR A 398 11.35 -33.85 -9.16
N PRO A 399 10.12 -33.33 -9.08
CA PRO A 399 9.54 -32.89 -7.82
C PRO A 399 9.15 -34.08 -6.94
N VAL A 400 9.14 -33.85 -5.64
CA VAL A 400 8.40 -34.70 -4.72
C VAL A 400 6.92 -34.42 -4.94
N LYS A 401 6.12 -35.46 -5.13
CA LYS A 401 4.67 -35.27 -5.33
C LYS A 401 3.83 -36.32 -4.60
N LYS A 402 2.62 -35.93 -4.28
CA LYS A 402 1.62 -36.81 -3.70
C LYS A 402 0.26 -36.52 -4.31
N THR A 403 -0.39 -37.56 -4.78
CA THR A 403 -1.74 -37.51 -5.36
C THR A 403 -2.74 -38.22 -4.44
N VAL A 404 -3.94 -37.65 -4.32
CA VAL A 404 -5.10 -38.23 -3.65
C VAL A 404 -6.25 -38.19 -4.66
N LYS A 405 -6.84 -39.37 -4.94
CA LYS A 405 -8.02 -39.48 -5.79
C LYS A 405 -9.26 -39.04 -5.02
N ARG A 406 -10.26 -38.56 -5.74
CA ARG A 406 -11.56 -38.21 -5.14
C ARG A 406 -12.18 -39.36 -4.34
N SER A 407 -12.05 -40.61 -4.81
CA SER A 407 -12.52 -41.79 -4.10
C SER A 407 -11.86 -42.05 -2.75
N GLU A 408 -10.69 -41.46 -2.51
CA GLU A 408 -9.90 -41.52 -1.26
C GLU A 408 -10.11 -40.26 -0.38
N ALA A 409 -10.76 -39.24 -0.93
CA ALA A 409 -10.99 -37.94 -0.26
C ALA A 409 -12.33 -37.97 0.50
N GLN A 410 -12.47 -37.03 1.43
CA GLN A 410 -13.70 -36.84 2.18
C GLN A 410 -14.76 -36.14 1.32
N ALA A 411 -15.90 -36.78 1.10
CA ALA A 411 -17.02 -36.11 0.46
C ALA A 411 -17.62 -35.01 1.35
N VAL A 412 -17.92 -33.86 0.76
CA VAL A 412 -18.60 -32.73 1.40
C VAL A 412 -19.72 -32.23 0.50
N ASP A 413 -20.59 -31.38 1.04
CA ASP A 413 -21.68 -30.79 0.24
C ASP A 413 -21.10 -29.95 -0.90
N GLY A 414 -21.49 -30.30 -2.14
CA GLY A 414 -21.04 -29.64 -3.37
C GLY A 414 -19.59 -29.94 -3.78
N GLY A 415 -18.92 -30.98 -3.22
CA GLY A 415 -17.55 -31.29 -3.61
C GLY A 415 -16.84 -32.31 -2.73
N TYR A 416 -15.54 -32.11 -2.50
CA TYR A 416 -14.72 -32.98 -1.66
C TYR A 416 -13.54 -32.26 -1.02
N ARG A 417 -12.96 -32.87 0.03
CA ARG A 417 -11.73 -32.42 0.70
C ARG A 417 -10.70 -33.54 0.67
N ALA A 418 -9.48 -33.18 0.24
CA ALA A 418 -8.32 -34.07 0.25
C ALA A 418 -7.30 -33.54 1.28
N THR A 419 -6.90 -34.40 2.23
CA THR A 419 -5.76 -34.10 3.12
C THR A 419 -4.54 -34.82 2.56
N ILE A 420 -3.49 -34.09 2.22
CA ILE A 420 -2.31 -34.59 1.54
C ILE A 420 -1.09 -34.32 2.39
N LYS A 421 -0.34 -35.36 2.74
CA LYS A 421 0.96 -35.22 3.41
C LYS A 421 2.08 -35.56 2.45
N VAL A 422 2.96 -34.59 2.19
CA VAL A 422 4.19 -34.77 1.40
C VAL A 422 5.35 -34.89 2.37
N PRO A 423 5.96 -36.08 2.54
CA PRO A 423 7.10 -36.26 3.43
C PRO A 423 8.28 -35.41 2.96
N MET A 424 8.91 -34.71 3.88
CA MET A 424 10.07 -33.85 3.61
C MET A 424 11.07 -33.93 4.75
N THR A 425 12.30 -33.51 4.46
CA THR A 425 13.40 -33.46 5.43
C THR A 425 13.94 -32.04 5.55
N ASP A 426 14.67 -31.77 6.64
CA ASP A 426 15.31 -30.48 6.88
C ASP A 426 14.34 -29.28 6.83
N LEU A 427 13.16 -29.45 7.45
CA LEU A 427 12.18 -28.39 7.61
C LEU A 427 12.56 -27.50 8.80
N LYS A 428 12.50 -26.19 8.60
CA LYS A 428 12.75 -25.17 9.61
C LYS A 428 12.09 -23.86 9.23
N VAL A 429 11.83 -23.03 10.23
CA VAL A 429 11.34 -21.66 10.01
C VAL A 429 12.27 -20.91 9.04
N ALA A 430 11.69 -20.04 8.23
CA ALA A 430 12.34 -19.25 7.18
C ALA A 430 12.89 -20.06 5.98
N LYS A 431 12.74 -21.39 5.94
CA LYS A 431 13.05 -22.14 4.71
C LYS A 431 12.00 -21.86 3.65
N THR A 432 12.45 -21.56 2.43
CA THR A 432 11.58 -21.42 1.26
C THR A 432 11.67 -22.67 0.40
N ILE A 433 10.51 -23.21 0.01
CA ILE A 433 10.36 -24.33 -0.92
C ILE A 433 9.55 -23.88 -2.13
N GLY A 434 9.69 -24.57 -3.25
CA GLY A 434 8.76 -24.44 -4.37
C GLY A 434 7.57 -25.37 -4.19
N MET A 435 6.33 -24.90 -4.36
CA MET A 435 5.17 -25.79 -4.37
C MET A 435 4.11 -25.39 -5.39
N ASP A 436 3.36 -26.38 -5.84
CA ASP A 436 2.16 -26.16 -6.65
C ASP A 436 1.07 -27.19 -6.29
N VAL A 437 -0.18 -26.79 -6.51
CA VAL A 437 -1.37 -27.64 -6.31
C VAL A 437 -2.12 -27.73 -7.62
N LYS A 438 -2.35 -28.97 -8.09
CA LYS A 438 -3.07 -29.26 -9.31
C LYS A 438 -4.30 -30.10 -9.01
N VAL A 439 -5.45 -29.68 -9.51
CA VAL A 439 -6.72 -30.43 -9.48
C VAL A 439 -7.03 -30.92 -10.88
N MET A 440 -7.30 -32.19 -11.01
CA MET A 440 -7.92 -32.78 -12.21
C MET A 440 -9.41 -32.89 -11.95
N ASN A 441 -10.23 -32.29 -12.80
CA ASN A 441 -11.67 -32.36 -12.77
C ASN A 441 -12.20 -32.64 -14.17
N ASN A 442 -12.88 -33.77 -14.36
CA ASN A 442 -13.41 -34.18 -15.66
C ASN A 442 -12.36 -34.15 -16.79
N ASP A 443 -11.18 -34.73 -16.56
CA ASP A 443 -10.03 -34.76 -17.47
C ASP A 443 -9.44 -33.38 -17.81
N LYS A 444 -9.81 -32.32 -17.09
CA LYS A 444 -9.29 -30.96 -17.23
C LYS A 444 -8.44 -30.57 -16.00
N ALA A 445 -7.26 -30.07 -16.27
CA ALA A 445 -6.34 -29.64 -15.22
C ALA A 445 -6.52 -28.16 -14.84
N VAL A 446 -6.55 -27.88 -13.54
CA VAL A 446 -6.48 -26.52 -12.99
C VAL A 446 -5.36 -26.48 -11.95
N SER A 447 -4.42 -25.56 -12.09
CA SER A 447 -3.26 -25.44 -11.22
C SER A 447 -3.25 -24.09 -10.51
N PHE A 448 -2.67 -24.08 -9.30
CA PHE A 448 -2.56 -22.86 -8.50
C PHE A 448 -1.60 -21.84 -9.12
N ASN A 449 -0.39 -22.26 -9.49
CA ASN A 449 0.62 -21.35 -10.00
C ASN A 449 1.20 -21.73 -11.36
N ASP A 450 1.48 -23.01 -11.62
CA ASP A 450 2.02 -23.45 -12.92
C ASP A 450 0.91 -23.65 -13.95
N LEU A 451 0.58 -22.55 -14.63
CA LEU A 451 -0.40 -22.54 -15.74
C LEU A 451 0.21 -23.03 -17.07
N LYS A 452 1.47 -23.47 -17.09
CA LYS A 452 2.14 -24.05 -18.27
C LYS A 452 2.15 -25.58 -18.27
N GLU A 453 1.60 -26.18 -17.21
CA GLU A 453 1.52 -27.65 -17.03
C GLU A 453 2.90 -28.35 -17.04
N MET A 454 3.93 -27.67 -16.48
CA MET A 454 5.29 -28.18 -16.41
C MET A 454 5.62 -28.90 -15.10
N GLN A 455 4.67 -29.05 -14.20
CA GLN A 455 4.88 -29.52 -12.82
C GLN A 455 5.68 -30.84 -12.73
N GLU A 456 5.58 -31.71 -13.71
CA GLU A 456 6.26 -33.02 -13.70
C GLU A 456 7.77 -32.91 -13.95
N THR A 457 8.23 -31.84 -14.59
CA THR A 457 9.61 -31.74 -15.11
C THR A 457 10.34 -30.49 -14.70
N SER A 458 9.62 -29.47 -14.21
CA SER A 458 10.23 -28.18 -13.84
C SER A 458 9.45 -27.51 -12.73
N SER A 459 10.15 -26.94 -11.78
CA SER A 459 9.59 -26.09 -10.71
C SER A 459 9.62 -24.60 -11.05
N LYS A 460 9.93 -24.24 -12.27
CA LYS A 460 10.09 -22.84 -12.73
C LYS A 460 8.89 -21.97 -12.37
N TYR A 461 7.70 -22.54 -12.41
CA TYR A 461 6.45 -21.84 -12.16
C TYR A 461 5.77 -22.26 -10.85
N TYR A 462 6.48 -22.88 -9.92
CA TYR A 462 5.96 -23.15 -8.60
C TYR A 462 5.88 -21.87 -7.77
N ALA A 463 4.86 -21.79 -6.92
CA ALA A 463 4.81 -20.75 -5.90
C ALA A 463 5.99 -20.89 -4.93
N LYS A 464 6.48 -19.78 -4.41
CA LYS A 464 7.50 -19.74 -3.35
C LYS A 464 6.79 -19.82 -2.00
N ALA A 465 6.95 -20.94 -1.34
CA ALA A 465 6.30 -21.25 -0.07
C ALA A 465 7.31 -21.10 1.07
N THR A 466 7.15 -20.05 1.89
CA THR A 466 8.04 -19.80 3.03
C THR A 466 7.44 -20.41 4.30
N LEU A 467 8.24 -21.23 4.99
CA LEU A 467 7.84 -21.88 6.23
C LEU A 467 7.92 -20.88 7.39
N LYS A 468 6.79 -20.67 8.07
CA LYS A 468 6.64 -19.74 9.18
C LYS A 468 6.28 -20.46 10.47
N PRO A 469 6.50 -19.85 11.65
CA PRO A 469 5.97 -20.34 12.91
C PRO A 469 4.46 -20.56 12.84
N GLY A 470 3.95 -21.45 13.66
CA GLY A 470 2.51 -21.68 13.79
C GLY A 470 1.82 -20.60 14.59
N ILE A 471 0.48 -20.69 14.64
CA ILE A 471 -0.30 -19.86 15.55
C ILE A 471 -0.05 -20.35 16.97
N GLU A 472 0.57 -19.52 17.79
CA GLU A 472 0.82 -19.80 19.19
C GLU A 472 -0.40 -19.42 20.03
N LYS A 473 -0.48 -19.93 21.28
CA LYS A 473 -1.60 -19.66 22.17
C LYS A 473 -1.13 -18.93 23.40
N ALA A 474 -1.76 -17.82 23.73
CA ALA A 474 -1.63 -17.17 25.01
C ALA A 474 -2.73 -17.68 25.96
N THR A 475 -2.36 -18.29 27.06
CA THR A 475 -3.30 -18.75 28.09
C THR A 475 -3.80 -17.57 28.91
N LYS A 476 -5.09 -17.60 29.33
CA LYS A 476 -5.62 -16.57 30.22
C LYS A 476 -5.10 -16.74 31.64
N ALA A 477 -4.34 -15.77 32.11
CA ALA A 477 -3.86 -15.69 33.49
C ALA A 477 -3.35 -14.28 33.79
N THR A 478 -3.38 -13.85 35.03
CA THR A 478 -2.84 -12.57 35.51
C THR A 478 -1.56 -12.79 36.27
N VAL A 479 -0.52 -12.04 36.01
CA VAL A 479 0.79 -12.09 36.67
C VAL A 479 1.12 -10.76 37.34
N LYS A 480 2.04 -10.79 38.29
CA LYS A 480 2.60 -9.59 38.89
C LYS A 480 3.87 -9.20 38.12
N ILE A 481 3.97 -7.95 37.74
CA ILE A 481 5.15 -7.45 37.02
C ILE A 481 6.23 -7.01 38.02
N ASP A 482 7.23 -7.85 38.24
CA ASP A 482 8.35 -7.60 39.19
C ASP A 482 9.70 -8.17 38.70
N GLY A 483 9.74 -8.75 37.49
CA GLY A 483 10.95 -9.34 36.91
C GLY A 483 11.30 -10.73 37.40
N GLU A 484 10.39 -11.37 38.16
CA GLU A 484 10.52 -12.77 38.61
C GLU A 484 9.43 -13.62 37.90
N ALA A 485 9.76 -14.85 37.58
CA ALA A 485 8.77 -15.76 37.00
C ALA A 485 7.80 -16.26 38.05
N ASP A 486 6.59 -15.75 38.07
CA ASP A 486 5.47 -16.31 38.81
C ASP A 486 5.12 -17.72 38.33
N SER A 487 4.49 -18.54 39.19
CA SER A 487 4.00 -19.88 38.81
C SER A 487 2.97 -19.85 37.65
N GLU A 488 2.31 -18.73 37.45
CA GLU A 488 1.37 -18.54 36.30
C GLU A 488 2.08 -18.65 34.95
N TRP A 489 3.38 -18.29 34.87
CA TRP A 489 4.19 -18.45 33.68
C TRP A 489 4.45 -19.90 33.26
N ASP A 490 4.21 -20.88 34.19
CA ASP A 490 4.26 -22.29 33.83
C ASP A 490 3.12 -22.73 32.91
N LYS A 491 2.04 -21.90 32.82
CA LYS A 491 0.91 -22.13 31.93
C LYS A 491 1.17 -21.64 30.49
N ALA A 492 2.23 -20.88 30.27
CA ALA A 492 2.63 -20.37 28.99
C ALA A 492 3.69 -21.25 28.33
N VAL A 493 3.54 -21.51 27.05
CA VAL A 493 4.57 -22.17 26.22
C VAL A 493 5.66 -21.17 25.88
N ALA A 494 6.92 -21.58 25.98
CA ALA A 494 8.03 -20.75 25.51
C ALA A 494 8.07 -20.68 23.98
N ILE A 495 8.12 -19.50 23.45
CA ILE A 495 8.23 -19.18 22.04
C ILE A 495 9.70 -18.85 21.74
N PRO A 496 10.46 -19.74 21.09
CA PRO A 496 11.86 -19.46 20.78
C PRO A 496 11.97 -18.43 19.66
N LEU A 497 12.86 -17.46 19.82
CA LEU A 497 13.22 -16.54 18.76
C LEU A 497 14.33 -17.19 17.91
N THR A 498 14.05 -17.45 16.63
CA THR A 498 14.94 -18.27 15.79
C THR A 498 15.41 -17.58 14.51
N ILE A 499 14.80 -16.44 14.16
CA ILE A 499 15.18 -15.66 12.98
C ILE A 499 16.30 -14.70 13.37
N ASN A 500 17.52 -15.05 12.97
CA ASN A 500 18.73 -14.34 13.36
C ASN A 500 19.26 -13.48 12.21
N LEU A 501 19.25 -12.18 12.40
CA LEU A 501 19.79 -11.17 11.47
C LEU A 501 21.10 -10.58 12.03
N GLY A 502 22.02 -11.42 12.43
CA GLY A 502 23.37 -11.06 12.84
C GLY A 502 23.62 -11.01 14.35
N ALA A 503 22.61 -11.28 15.18
CA ALA A 503 22.74 -11.31 16.64
C ALA A 503 23.57 -12.50 17.14
N LYS A 504 24.23 -12.33 18.31
CA LYS A 504 25.02 -13.37 19.00
C LYS A 504 24.34 -13.85 20.28
N VAL A 505 23.10 -13.51 20.45
CA VAL A 505 22.27 -13.85 21.62
C VAL A 505 21.30 -14.99 21.30
N THR A 506 20.72 -15.58 22.34
CA THR A 506 19.56 -16.47 22.21
C THR A 506 18.48 -16.00 23.15
N ALA A 507 17.22 -16.17 22.76
CA ALA A 507 16.09 -15.71 23.55
C ALA A 507 14.85 -16.58 23.31
N ASP A 508 13.98 -16.59 24.30
CA ASP A 508 12.61 -17.06 24.23
C ASP A 508 11.66 -16.08 24.94
N ALA A 509 10.40 -16.09 24.52
CA ALA A 509 9.34 -15.30 25.11
C ALA A 509 8.17 -16.19 25.51
N LYS A 510 7.46 -15.82 26.57
CA LYS A 510 6.19 -16.41 27.02
C LYS A 510 5.11 -15.37 26.97
N VAL A 511 3.87 -15.76 26.65
CA VAL A 511 2.74 -14.84 26.52
C VAL A 511 1.55 -15.35 27.34
N LEU A 512 0.99 -14.46 28.14
CA LEU A 512 -0.28 -14.64 28.83
C LEU A 512 -1.20 -13.44 28.55
N TRP A 513 -2.46 -13.53 28.93
CA TRP A 513 -3.40 -12.42 28.77
C TRP A 513 -4.49 -12.46 29.85
N ASP A 514 -5.08 -11.30 30.11
CA ASP A 514 -6.35 -11.17 30.83
C ASP A 514 -7.26 -10.11 30.20
N ASP A 515 -8.31 -9.72 30.85
CA ASP A 515 -9.29 -8.79 30.30
C ASP A 515 -8.75 -7.35 30.18
N GLU A 516 -7.59 -7.06 30.83
CA GLU A 516 -6.99 -5.72 30.86
C GLU A 516 -5.66 -5.64 30.10
N ASN A 517 -4.86 -6.73 30.08
CA ASN A 517 -3.50 -6.69 29.58
C ASN A 517 -3.11 -7.93 28.77
N LEU A 518 -2.17 -7.73 27.84
CA LEU A 518 -1.28 -8.74 27.30
C LEU A 518 0.00 -8.77 28.15
N TYR A 519 0.44 -9.94 28.55
CA TYR A 519 1.65 -10.13 29.38
C TYR A 519 2.74 -10.83 28.57
N VAL A 520 3.97 -10.37 28.71
CA VAL A 520 5.16 -10.96 28.08
C VAL A 520 6.25 -11.18 29.12
N TYR A 521 6.87 -12.35 29.11
CA TYR A 521 8.06 -12.66 29.85
C TYR A 521 9.14 -13.16 28.91
N ALA A 522 10.19 -12.37 28.70
CA ALA A 522 11.29 -12.72 27.81
C ALA A 522 12.56 -13.06 28.60
N THR A 523 13.22 -14.14 28.22
CA THR A 523 14.54 -14.54 28.74
C THR A 523 15.56 -14.38 27.61
N VAL A 524 16.58 -13.57 27.85
CA VAL A 524 17.65 -13.32 26.88
C VAL A 524 18.99 -13.77 27.48
N LYS A 525 19.71 -14.61 26.73
CA LYS A 525 21.10 -14.98 27.06
C LYS A 525 22.03 -14.15 26.22
N ASP A 526 22.69 -13.22 26.88
CA ASP A 526 23.57 -12.24 26.30
C ASP A 526 24.81 -12.04 27.23
N PRO A 527 26.00 -12.40 26.76
CA PRO A 527 27.22 -12.26 27.58
C PRO A 527 27.75 -10.82 27.62
N VAL A 528 27.22 -9.88 26.81
CA VAL A 528 27.72 -8.52 26.72
C VAL A 528 26.55 -7.56 26.73
N LEU A 529 26.25 -6.94 27.85
CA LEU A 529 25.16 -5.97 27.95
C LEU A 529 25.67 -4.56 27.73
N ASN A 530 25.06 -3.82 26.81
CA ASN A 530 25.44 -2.45 26.50
C ASN A 530 24.24 -1.57 26.10
N LYS A 531 24.14 -0.39 26.68
CA LYS A 531 23.15 0.63 26.34
C LYS A 531 23.75 1.98 25.93
N ASP A 532 25.06 2.04 25.68
CA ASP A 532 25.76 3.29 25.32
C ASP A 532 25.49 3.74 23.87
N GLY A 533 24.71 2.97 23.09
CA GLY A 533 24.25 3.35 21.78
C GLY A 533 23.46 4.68 21.79
N GLY A 534 23.71 5.56 20.81
CA GLY A 534 23.11 6.89 20.76
C GLY A 534 21.60 6.90 20.54
N GLU A 535 21.06 5.80 19.99
CA GLU A 535 19.63 5.61 19.73
C GLU A 535 19.13 4.37 20.45
N ALA A 536 17.92 4.39 20.99
CA ALA A 536 17.37 3.31 21.81
C ALA A 536 17.37 1.93 21.09
N TYR A 537 17.21 1.87 19.78
CA TYR A 537 17.26 0.63 18.99
C TYR A 537 18.69 0.05 18.87
N GLN A 538 19.71 0.78 19.28
CA GLN A 538 21.11 0.29 19.28
C GLN A 538 21.48 -0.42 20.59
N GLN A 539 20.64 -0.34 21.61
CA GLN A 539 20.85 -0.88 22.93
C GLN A 539 20.36 -2.32 23.02
N ASP A 540 20.94 -3.13 23.92
CA ASP A 540 20.39 -4.43 24.27
C ASP A 540 19.00 -4.27 24.86
N SER A 541 18.01 -4.76 24.13
CA SER A 541 16.61 -4.53 24.45
C SER A 541 15.69 -5.58 23.84
N LEU A 542 14.55 -5.76 24.46
CA LEU A 542 13.38 -6.42 23.89
C LEU A 542 12.50 -5.39 23.21
N GLU A 543 12.10 -5.67 22.00
CA GLU A 543 10.99 -4.99 21.33
C GLU A 543 9.77 -5.91 21.25
N VAL A 544 8.62 -5.42 21.68
CA VAL A 544 7.33 -6.09 21.54
C VAL A 544 6.47 -5.28 20.60
N PHE A 545 6.07 -5.89 19.50
CA PHE A 545 5.23 -5.29 18.49
C PHE A 545 3.84 -5.93 18.57
N ILE A 546 2.79 -5.11 18.59
CA ILE A 546 1.41 -5.56 18.79
C ILE A 546 0.53 -4.94 17.73
N ASP A 547 -0.25 -5.77 17.03
CA ASP A 547 -1.32 -5.45 16.11
C ASP A 547 -2.60 -6.08 16.69
N GLU A 548 -3.38 -5.26 17.43
CA GLU A 548 -4.51 -5.79 18.22
C GLU A 548 -5.65 -6.30 17.33
N ASN A 549 -5.81 -5.75 16.12
CA ASN A 549 -6.87 -6.17 15.20
C ASN A 549 -6.41 -7.28 14.23
N ASN A 550 -5.12 -7.65 14.26
CA ASN A 550 -4.48 -8.63 13.38
C ASN A 550 -4.67 -8.33 11.88
N ALA A 551 -4.66 -7.06 11.50
CA ALA A 551 -4.87 -6.62 10.12
C ALA A 551 -3.67 -6.89 9.21
N LYS A 552 -2.46 -7.01 9.79
CA LYS A 552 -1.21 -7.35 9.07
C LYS A 552 -0.93 -6.41 7.90
N THR A 553 -0.88 -5.12 8.18
CA THR A 553 -0.77 -4.07 7.16
C THR A 553 0.69 -3.81 6.73
N GLU A 554 0.90 -3.29 5.50
CA GLU A 554 2.23 -2.91 4.97
C GLU A 554 2.76 -1.58 5.51
N SER A 555 1.99 -0.91 6.35
CA SER A 555 2.40 0.27 7.11
C SER A 555 1.60 0.31 8.40
N TYR A 556 2.15 0.86 9.48
CA TYR A 556 1.43 0.98 10.75
C TYR A 556 0.09 1.69 10.56
N ASP A 557 -0.96 1.10 11.10
CA ASP A 557 -2.25 1.72 11.28
C ASP A 557 -2.47 2.21 12.73
N ASP A 558 -3.70 2.51 13.12
CA ASP A 558 -3.96 3.22 14.37
C ASP A 558 -3.81 2.36 15.63
N ASP A 559 -3.81 1.03 15.50
CA ASP A 559 -3.67 0.08 16.61
C ASP A 559 -2.32 -0.66 16.65
N ASP A 560 -1.46 -0.44 15.65
CA ASP A 560 -0.10 -0.97 15.64
C ASP A 560 0.79 -0.29 16.68
N LYS A 561 1.56 -1.08 17.42
CA LYS A 561 2.38 -0.63 18.54
C LYS A 561 3.75 -1.27 18.52
N GLN A 562 4.77 -0.50 18.91
CA GLN A 562 6.12 -0.96 19.18
C GLN A 562 6.57 -0.44 20.55
N TYR A 563 6.73 -1.32 21.48
CA TYR A 563 7.32 -1.05 22.79
C TYR A 563 8.73 -1.62 22.82
N ARG A 564 9.71 -0.79 23.18
CA ARG A 564 11.10 -1.20 23.39
C ARG A 564 11.46 -1.01 24.86
N ILE A 565 12.01 -2.04 25.49
CA ILE A 565 12.41 -2.06 26.88
C ILE A 565 13.85 -2.59 26.94
N ASN A 566 14.79 -1.80 27.46
CA ASN A 566 16.17 -2.26 27.60
C ASN A 566 16.38 -3.03 28.91
N TYR A 567 17.55 -3.65 29.08
CA TYR A 567 17.87 -4.46 30.25
C TYR A 567 17.94 -3.67 31.59
N GLU A 568 17.94 -2.33 31.54
CA GLU A 568 17.80 -1.45 32.72
C GLU A 568 16.39 -0.90 32.88
N ASN A 569 15.42 -1.43 32.14
CA ASN A 569 14.01 -1.05 32.19
C ASN A 569 13.71 0.37 31.70
N GLU A 570 14.50 0.91 30.77
CA GLU A 570 14.22 2.17 30.11
C GLU A 570 13.36 1.93 28.86
N HIS A 571 12.38 2.78 28.63
CA HIS A 571 11.37 2.63 27.57
C HIS A 571 11.62 3.52 26.37
N SER A 572 11.21 3.03 25.20
CA SER A 572 11.10 3.84 23.96
C SER A 572 9.97 3.27 23.12
N PHE A 573 9.21 4.14 22.45
CA PHE A 573 7.94 3.80 21.83
C PHE A 573 7.86 4.25 20.38
N ASN A 574 7.08 3.51 19.57
CA ASN A 574 6.61 3.91 18.25
C ASN A 574 5.18 3.40 18.07
N GLY A 575 4.30 4.26 17.53
CA GLY A 575 2.87 4.00 17.41
C GLY A 575 2.03 5.02 18.17
N LYS A 576 0.84 5.33 17.67
CA LYS A 576 -0.01 6.42 18.20
C LYS A 576 -0.49 6.20 19.64
N LYS A 577 -0.61 4.93 20.05
CA LYS A 577 -1.13 4.53 21.36
C LYS A 577 -0.08 3.91 22.27
N CYS A 578 1.19 3.93 21.88
CA CYS A 578 2.32 3.56 22.72
C CYS A 578 2.60 4.68 23.72
N LEU A 579 1.98 4.61 24.88
CA LEU A 579 2.10 5.58 25.96
C LEU A 579 2.65 4.89 27.20
N GLU A 580 3.37 5.63 28.04
CA GLU A 580 3.92 5.13 29.31
C GLU A 580 2.84 4.53 30.23
N GLU A 581 1.65 5.10 30.21
CA GLU A 581 0.48 4.64 31.00
C GLU A 581 -0.14 3.34 30.49
N ASN A 582 0.28 2.86 29.31
CA ASN A 582 -0.20 1.62 28.70
C ASN A 582 0.79 0.46 28.83
N VAL A 583 1.91 0.66 29.49
CA VAL A 583 2.92 -0.38 29.75
C VAL A 583 3.35 -0.36 31.21
N GLN A 584 3.46 -1.54 31.80
CA GLN A 584 4.18 -1.76 33.06
C GLN A 584 5.24 -2.81 32.78
N SER A 585 6.48 -2.58 33.21
CA SER A 585 7.57 -3.55 33.01
C SER A 585 8.50 -3.62 34.18
N ALA A 586 9.24 -4.70 34.20
CA ALA A 586 10.37 -4.92 35.09
C ALA A 586 11.48 -5.67 34.34
N ALA A 587 12.71 -5.20 34.42
CA ALA A 587 13.86 -5.85 33.85
C ALA A 587 14.84 -6.28 34.97
N LYS A 588 15.52 -7.41 34.78
CA LYS A 588 16.49 -7.95 35.73
C LYS A 588 17.65 -8.58 34.99
N VAL A 589 18.85 -8.11 35.32
CA VAL A 589 20.10 -8.74 34.84
C VAL A 589 20.32 -10.05 35.56
N THR A 590 20.65 -11.10 34.84
CA THR A 590 20.94 -12.45 35.30
C THR A 590 22.44 -12.77 35.19
N GLY A 591 22.84 -14.00 35.54
CA GLY A 591 24.24 -14.40 35.45
C GLY A 591 24.75 -14.57 34.01
N ASP A 592 23.85 -14.73 33.01
CA ASP A 592 24.15 -15.01 31.62
C ASP A 592 23.35 -14.14 30.63
N GLY A 593 22.75 -13.04 31.11
CA GLY A 593 21.95 -12.13 30.29
C GLY A 593 20.96 -11.33 31.11
N TYR A 594 19.69 -11.27 30.66
CA TYR A 594 18.65 -10.54 31.35
C TYR A 594 17.26 -11.14 31.10
N VAL A 595 16.32 -10.76 31.95
CA VAL A 595 14.88 -11.03 31.74
C VAL A 595 14.12 -9.71 31.69
N ILE A 596 13.04 -9.68 30.91
CA ILE A 596 12.08 -8.59 30.88
C ILE A 596 10.69 -9.18 31.04
N GLU A 597 9.97 -8.65 32.00
CA GLU A 597 8.57 -8.95 32.24
C GLU A 597 7.74 -7.68 32.00
N ALA A 598 6.68 -7.78 31.23
CA ALA A 598 5.90 -6.61 30.87
C ALA A 598 4.40 -6.93 30.71
N ALA A 599 3.56 -5.95 31.05
CA ALA A 599 2.13 -5.93 30.82
C ALA A 599 1.81 -4.76 29.87
N PHE A 600 1.09 -5.04 28.78
CA PHE A 600 0.65 -4.08 27.79
C PHE A 600 -0.87 -3.99 27.81
N LYS A 601 -1.39 -2.80 28.09
CA LYS A 601 -2.82 -2.59 28.23
C LYS A 601 -3.51 -2.66 26.86
N TRP A 602 -4.63 -3.36 26.79
CA TRP A 602 -5.49 -3.35 25.61
C TRP A 602 -6.07 -1.95 25.37
N THR A 603 -5.93 -1.43 24.16
CA THR A 603 -6.40 -0.09 23.81
C THR A 603 -7.45 -0.07 22.71
N ASP A 604 -7.51 -1.10 21.88
CA ASP A 604 -8.32 -1.16 20.67
C ASP A 604 -9.34 -2.29 20.69
N ILE A 605 -9.03 -3.41 21.34
CA ILE A 605 -9.95 -4.52 21.48
C ILE A 605 -10.43 -4.72 22.92
N LYS A 606 -11.51 -5.47 23.06
CA LYS A 606 -11.92 -6.12 24.30
C LYS A 606 -11.66 -7.61 24.11
N PRO A 607 -10.56 -8.12 24.64
CA PRO A 607 -10.08 -9.45 24.31
C PRO A 607 -11.04 -10.55 24.75
N LYS A 608 -11.18 -11.57 23.93
CA LYS A 608 -12.01 -12.75 24.20
C LYS A 608 -11.25 -14.00 23.79
N LYS A 609 -11.60 -15.12 24.42
CA LYS A 609 -11.14 -16.43 23.99
C LYS A 609 -11.43 -16.65 22.50
N GLY A 610 -10.41 -17.03 21.76
CA GLY A 610 -10.45 -17.30 20.32
C GLY A 610 -10.12 -16.09 19.45
N ASP A 611 -9.98 -14.89 20.04
CA ASP A 611 -9.48 -13.73 19.29
C ASP A 611 -8.03 -13.98 18.89
N ARG A 612 -7.63 -13.43 17.76
CA ARG A 612 -6.27 -13.49 17.22
C ARG A 612 -5.72 -12.09 17.11
N ILE A 613 -4.48 -11.93 17.56
CA ILE A 613 -3.72 -10.68 17.47
C ILE A 613 -2.44 -10.92 16.67
N GLY A 614 -1.94 -9.89 16.01
CA GLY A 614 -0.59 -9.85 15.49
C GLY A 614 0.39 -9.56 16.64
N LEU A 615 1.46 -10.34 16.74
CA LEU A 615 2.49 -10.16 17.75
C LEU A 615 3.86 -10.49 17.17
N GLU A 616 4.87 -9.71 17.54
CA GLU A 616 6.25 -9.98 17.16
C GLU A 616 7.19 -9.64 18.33
N PHE A 617 8.28 -10.39 18.42
CA PHE A 617 9.37 -10.15 19.37
C PHE A 617 10.67 -9.95 18.63
N GLN A 618 11.42 -8.91 19.00
CA GLN A 618 12.77 -8.69 18.52
C GLN A 618 13.71 -8.37 19.68
N ILE A 619 14.84 -9.05 19.74
CA ILE A 619 15.96 -8.67 20.58
C ILE A 619 16.94 -7.85 19.73
N ASN A 620 17.29 -6.66 20.18
CA ASN A 620 18.43 -5.92 19.69
C ASN A 620 19.68 -6.36 20.45
N ASP A 621 20.75 -6.66 19.74
CA ASP A 621 22.03 -7.13 20.28
C ASP A 621 23.11 -6.08 20.02
N ALA A 622 23.68 -5.52 21.09
CA ALA A 622 24.75 -4.53 21.06
C ALA A 622 26.08 -5.14 21.45
N ASP A 623 27.15 -4.70 20.82
CA ASP A 623 28.49 -5.11 21.22
C ASP A 623 29.07 -4.21 22.33
N ALA A 624 30.25 -4.55 22.83
CA ALA A 624 30.96 -3.80 23.85
C ALA A 624 31.27 -2.34 23.50
N SER A 625 31.13 -1.95 22.24
CA SER A 625 31.29 -0.56 21.77
C SER A 625 29.99 0.24 21.76
N GLY A 626 28.84 -0.38 22.06
CA GLY A 626 27.52 0.22 21.98
C GLY A 626 26.95 0.24 20.56
N ALA A 627 27.51 -0.52 19.63
CA ALA A 627 26.97 -0.65 18.28
C ALA A 627 26.03 -1.87 18.20
N ARG A 628 24.82 -1.68 17.68
CA ARG A 628 23.92 -2.82 17.38
C ARG A 628 24.55 -3.69 16.30
N ILE A 629 24.84 -4.94 16.61
CA ILE A 629 25.43 -5.91 15.70
C ILE A 629 24.42 -6.78 14.98
N GLY A 630 23.21 -6.89 15.50
CA GLY A 630 22.16 -7.68 14.87
C GLY A 630 20.85 -7.65 15.64
N THR A 631 19.89 -8.41 15.12
CA THR A 631 18.61 -8.66 15.77
C THR A 631 18.27 -10.15 15.76
N LEU A 632 17.51 -10.59 16.76
CA LEU A 632 16.95 -11.93 16.84
C LEU A 632 15.42 -11.80 16.96
N SER A 633 14.66 -12.41 16.05
CA SER A 633 13.21 -12.24 15.97
C SER A 633 12.47 -13.59 15.99
N TRP A 634 11.15 -13.53 16.24
CA TRP A 634 10.28 -14.70 16.21
C TRP A 634 9.78 -15.02 14.79
N ASN A 635 9.14 -14.07 14.10
CA ASN A 635 8.52 -14.26 12.78
C ASN A 635 9.04 -13.32 11.70
N ASP A 636 9.59 -12.15 12.05
CA ASP A 636 10.07 -11.14 11.10
C ASP A 636 11.44 -11.50 10.52
N GLU A 637 11.48 -11.93 9.24
CA GLU A 637 12.70 -12.23 8.49
C GLU A 637 13.37 -10.99 7.88
N THR A 638 12.71 -9.84 7.98
CA THR A 638 13.11 -8.63 7.25
C THR A 638 13.70 -7.55 8.14
N GLY A 639 13.46 -7.61 9.44
CA GLY A 639 13.80 -6.56 10.41
C GLY A 639 12.96 -5.28 10.20
N MET A 640 11.78 -5.40 9.56
CA MET A 640 10.91 -4.27 9.21
C MET A 640 9.70 -4.13 10.13
N GLY A 641 9.61 -4.92 11.20
CA GLY A 641 8.51 -4.87 12.17
C GLY A 641 8.24 -3.47 12.74
N TRP A 642 9.26 -2.61 12.78
CA TRP A 642 9.14 -1.22 13.22
C TRP A 642 8.30 -0.32 12.30
N SER A 643 7.95 -0.77 11.10
CA SER A 643 7.25 0.02 10.09
C SER A 643 6.01 -0.65 9.51
N LYS A 644 5.86 -1.98 9.68
CA LYS A 644 4.74 -2.73 9.11
C LYS A 644 4.40 -3.97 9.94
N SER A 645 3.11 -4.18 10.18
CA SER A 645 2.61 -5.33 10.95
C SER A 645 2.44 -6.60 10.10
N SER A 646 2.54 -6.52 8.77
CA SER A 646 2.44 -7.69 7.88
C SER A 646 3.49 -8.78 8.15
N VAL A 647 4.57 -8.45 8.86
CA VAL A 647 5.65 -9.38 9.23
C VAL A 647 5.48 -10.04 10.61
N TYR A 648 4.46 -9.66 11.39
CA TYR A 648 4.24 -10.21 12.73
C TYR A 648 3.73 -11.65 12.69
N GLY A 649 4.04 -12.43 13.71
CA GLY A 649 3.41 -13.71 14.00
C GLY A 649 1.95 -13.55 14.46
N THR A 650 1.27 -14.65 14.75
CA THR A 650 -0.12 -14.63 15.22
C THR A 650 -0.22 -15.40 16.54
N ILE A 651 -0.88 -14.78 17.51
CA ILE A 651 -1.23 -15.38 18.80
C ILE A 651 -2.77 -15.51 18.88
N GLU A 652 -3.24 -16.69 19.31
CA GLU A 652 -4.65 -16.94 19.65
C GLU A 652 -4.85 -16.86 21.16
N LEU A 653 -5.78 -16.04 21.62
CA LEU A 653 -6.13 -15.89 23.03
C LEU A 653 -6.91 -17.13 23.52
N ALA A 654 -6.26 -17.99 24.33
CA ALA A 654 -6.85 -19.23 24.84
C ALA A 654 -7.54 -19.01 26.19
N ALA A 655 -8.40 -19.95 26.61
CA ALA A 655 -9.01 -19.96 27.95
C ALA A 655 -7.95 -20.22 29.03
N GLU A 656 -8.34 -20.07 30.31
CA GLU A 656 -7.56 -20.57 31.46
C GLU A 656 -7.23 -22.05 31.27
N ALA A 657 -6.02 -22.43 31.61
CA ALA A 657 -5.65 -23.84 31.66
C ALA A 657 -6.55 -24.53 32.71
N LYS A 658 -7.35 -25.48 32.30
CA LYS A 658 -8.02 -26.39 33.24
C LYS A 658 -6.96 -27.35 33.71
N ASP A 659 -6.80 -27.49 35.04
CA ASP A 659 -6.09 -28.62 35.59
C ASP A 659 -6.69 -29.90 34.99
N GLU A 660 -5.93 -30.67 34.23
CA GLU A 660 -6.32 -31.99 33.79
C GLU A 660 -6.33 -32.89 35.02
N VAL A 661 -7.47 -32.88 35.73
CA VAL A 661 -7.79 -33.97 36.66
C VAL A 661 -8.09 -35.16 35.78
N SER A 662 -7.21 -36.13 35.79
CA SER A 662 -7.38 -37.43 35.17
C SER A 662 -8.61 -38.12 35.77
N ASP A 663 -9.78 -37.99 35.14
CA ASP A 663 -10.93 -38.87 35.34
C ASP A 663 -10.72 -40.15 34.53
N ASP A 664 -9.82 -41.02 35.05
CA ASP A 664 -9.79 -42.40 34.67
C ASP A 664 -10.86 -43.16 35.48
N ASN A 665 -12.11 -43.10 34.99
CA ASN A 665 -13.15 -44.07 35.41
C ASN A 665 -14.24 -44.16 34.31
N SER A 666 -13.98 -45.00 33.31
CA SER A 666 -15.05 -45.58 32.51
C SER A 666 -14.75 -47.04 32.20
N LYS A 667 -15.20 -47.90 33.10
CA LYS A 667 -15.44 -49.32 32.79
C LYS A 667 -16.79 -49.43 32.09
N PRO A 668 -16.92 -50.30 31.08
CA PRO A 668 -18.17 -50.48 30.36
C PRO A 668 -19.11 -51.43 31.11
N GLY A 669 -20.35 -50.98 31.36
CA GLY A 669 -21.47 -51.80 31.78
C GLY A 669 -22.40 -52.06 30.64
N THR A 670 -22.43 -53.33 30.23
CA THR A 670 -23.51 -53.94 29.42
C THR A 670 -24.79 -53.93 30.21
N ASP A 671 -25.93 -53.62 29.56
CA ASP A 671 -27.10 -54.46 29.42
C ASP A 671 -28.31 -53.70 28.83
N ASP A 672 -28.99 -54.42 27.99
CA ASP A 672 -30.14 -54.18 27.12
C ASP A 672 -31.46 -54.49 27.88
N PRO A 673 -32.64 -54.53 27.23
CA PRO A 673 -33.62 -53.44 27.03
C PRO A 673 -34.95 -53.70 27.74
N SER A 674 -35.88 -52.78 27.76
CA SER A 674 -37.28 -53.05 27.33
C SER A 674 -38.32 -52.00 27.78
N THR A 675 -39.21 -51.73 26.88
CA THR A 675 -40.66 -51.37 27.03
C THR A 675 -40.94 -50.00 27.65
N GLY A 676 -41.68 -49.15 27.08
CA GLY A 676 -42.78 -49.20 26.16
C GLY A 676 -43.70 -48.01 26.42
N ASN A 677 -44.34 -47.58 25.38
CA ASN A 677 -45.60 -46.89 25.26
C ASN A 677 -45.74 -45.37 25.47
N THR A 678 -45.92 -44.73 24.33
CA THR A 678 -47.16 -44.06 23.84
C THR A 678 -47.70 -42.95 24.74
N GLU A 679 -47.80 -41.74 24.24
CA GLU A 679 -48.95 -41.18 23.50
C GLU A 679 -48.69 -39.71 23.10
N LYS A 680 -49.06 -39.43 21.89
CA LYS A 680 -49.42 -38.14 21.30
C LYS A 680 -50.96 -38.04 21.40
N PRO A 681 -51.71 -36.96 21.12
CA PRO A 681 -51.41 -35.61 20.62
C PRO A 681 -52.36 -34.51 21.19
N GLY A 682 -52.27 -33.31 20.63
CA GLY A 682 -53.39 -32.31 20.70
C GLY A 682 -52.87 -30.89 20.48
N THR A 683 -52.81 -30.47 19.31
CA THR A 683 -53.64 -29.58 18.45
C THR A 683 -54.37 -28.44 19.11
N ASN A 684 -54.15 -27.31 18.50
CA ASN A 684 -55.02 -26.21 18.03
C ASN A 684 -54.67 -24.87 18.62
N ASN A 685 -54.34 -23.96 17.84
CA ASN A 685 -54.97 -23.20 16.77
C ASN A 685 -55.31 -21.75 17.18
N SER A 686 -54.91 -20.87 16.37
CA SER A 686 -55.52 -19.63 15.89
C SER A 686 -55.62 -18.44 16.88
N SER A 687 -55.42 -17.22 16.55
CA SER A 687 -55.50 -16.48 15.31
C SER A 687 -55.52 -14.96 15.67
N THR A 688 -55.08 -14.16 14.77
CA THR A 688 -55.50 -12.78 14.46
C THR A 688 -55.23 -11.72 15.55
N GLY A 689 -54.71 -10.58 15.24
CA GLY A 689 -54.65 -9.75 14.11
C GLY A 689 -54.50 -8.29 14.51
N ASN A 690 -53.98 -7.54 13.65
CA ASN A 690 -54.20 -6.12 13.36
C ASN A 690 -53.55 -4.99 14.20
N THR A 691 -52.68 -4.30 13.53
CA THR A 691 -52.71 -2.85 13.16
C THR A 691 -52.79 -1.82 14.27
N GLU A 692 -51.82 -0.94 14.37
CA GLU A 692 -51.87 0.45 13.92
C GLU A 692 -50.68 1.28 14.42
N LYS A 693 -50.11 2.05 13.51
CA LYS A 693 -49.34 3.27 13.71
C LYS A 693 -50.34 4.44 13.83
N PRO A 694 -50.02 5.68 14.22
CA PRO A 694 -48.77 6.39 14.49
C PRO A 694 -48.86 7.42 15.65
N GLY A 695 -47.77 8.14 15.93
CA GLY A 695 -47.90 9.36 16.77
C GLY A 695 -46.57 10.06 17.05
N THR A 696 -46.34 11.05 16.32
CA THR A 696 -45.43 12.21 16.41
C THR A 696 -45.30 12.84 17.79
N GLY A 697 -44.12 13.36 18.12
CA GLY A 697 -43.95 14.29 19.22
C GLY A 697 -42.50 14.71 19.50
N LYS A 698 -41.97 15.69 18.81
CA LYS A 698 -41.04 16.69 19.35
C LYS A 698 -41.86 17.74 20.09
N PRO A 699 -41.37 18.55 21.06
CA PRO A 699 -40.18 19.38 20.96
C PRO A 699 -39.47 19.78 22.29
N ALA A 700 -38.41 20.52 22.12
CA ALA A 700 -37.93 21.79 22.65
C ALA A 700 -36.90 21.77 23.78
N ILE A 701 -35.72 22.24 23.45
CA ILE A 701 -35.02 23.49 23.80
C ILE A 701 -35.03 23.87 25.29
N ASN A 702 -33.81 23.94 25.87
CA ASN A 702 -33.43 25.11 26.71
C ASN A 702 -31.89 25.20 26.87
N LYS A 703 -31.34 26.28 26.37
CA LYS A 703 -30.20 27.03 26.85
C LYS A 703 -30.76 28.16 27.74
N PRO A 704 -30.07 28.79 28.67
CA PRO A 704 -28.80 29.48 28.64
C PRO A 704 -28.01 29.39 29.99
N SER A 705 -26.92 30.01 30.30
CA SER A 705 -26.30 31.28 29.98
C SER A 705 -24.89 31.37 30.63
N ALA A 706 -24.16 32.28 30.12
CA ALA A 706 -22.84 32.76 30.48
C ALA A 706 -22.63 33.19 31.93
N ASP A 707 -21.36 33.14 32.36
CA ASP A 707 -20.73 34.30 33.01
C ASP A 707 -19.21 34.15 33.05
N LYS A 708 -18.53 35.18 32.57
CA LYS A 708 -17.18 35.64 32.84
C LYS A 708 -17.29 36.72 33.93
N PRO A 709 -16.23 37.24 34.61
CA PRO A 709 -14.86 37.40 34.21
C PRO A 709 -13.79 37.47 35.37
N ALA A 710 -12.56 37.60 34.95
CA ALA A 710 -11.58 38.60 35.28
C ALA A 710 -10.30 38.23 36.03
N THR A 711 -9.20 38.63 35.35
CA THR A 711 -7.95 39.27 35.83
C THR A 711 -7.01 38.44 36.71
N GLY A 712 -5.73 38.38 36.48
CA GLY A 712 -4.75 39.25 35.87
C GLY A 712 -3.35 38.84 36.31
N SER A 713 -2.40 39.33 35.58
CA SER A 713 -1.04 39.74 35.99
C SER A 713 0.12 38.80 35.69
N THR A 714 0.78 39.12 34.61
CA THR A 714 2.23 39.45 34.46
C THR A 714 3.28 38.61 35.20
N ASN A 715 4.18 37.99 34.44
CA ASN A 715 5.59 38.40 34.38
C ASN A 715 6.36 37.56 33.29
N LYS A 716 6.95 38.30 32.37
CA LYS A 716 8.18 37.97 31.62
C LYS A 716 9.37 38.34 32.54
N PRO A 717 10.61 37.86 32.38
CA PRO A 717 11.31 37.56 31.14
C PRO A 717 12.38 36.45 31.27
N LEU A 718 12.94 35.97 30.21
CA LEU A 718 14.31 36.17 29.72
C LEU A 718 14.72 35.12 28.72
N ALA A 719 15.25 35.64 27.64
CA ALA A 719 15.75 34.89 26.49
C ALA A 719 17.00 34.09 26.83
N ASN A 720 17.10 32.88 26.20
CA ASN A 720 18.39 32.38 25.76
C ASN A 720 18.24 31.73 24.39
N LYS A 721 18.94 32.27 23.45
CA LYS A 721 19.11 31.87 22.07
C LYS A 721 20.02 30.65 22.00
N PRO A 722 19.71 29.60 21.31
CA PRO A 722 20.73 28.71 20.78
C PRO A 722 21.05 29.06 19.33
N ALA A 723 22.31 28.85 19.00
CA ALA A 723 22.95 29.20 17.75
C ALA A 723 22.37 28.48 16.56
N ALA A 724 22.27 29.21 15.46
CA ALA A 724 21.92 28.72 14.14
C ALA A 724 22.91 27.64 13.65
N LYS A 725 22.45 26.42 13.45
CA LYS A 725 23.11 25.44 12.58
C LYS A 725 22.79 25.82 11.14
N LYS A 726 23.82 26.10 10.37
CA LYS A 726 23.75 26.32 8.92
C LYS A 726 23.10 25.10 8.24
N ALA A 727 21.95 25.31 7.63
CA ALA A 727 21.41 24.39 6.67
C ALA A 727 22.30 24.33 5.43
N ALA A 728 22.70 23.15 5.04
CA ALA A 728 23.41 22.91 3.80
C ALA A 728 22.49 23.28 2.63
N LYS A 729 22.95 24.18 1.77
CA LYS A 729 22.32 24.43 0.47
C LYS A 729 22.50 23.19 -0.39
N THR A 730 21.45 22.46 -0.64
CA THR A 730 21.38 21.56 -1.77
C THR A 730 21.20 22.41 -3.02
N SER A 731 22.26 22.50 -3.81
CA SER A 731 22.20 23.07 -5.15
C SER A 731 21.45 22.10 -6.06
N ASP A 732 20.27 22.49 -6.47
CA ASP A 732 19.50 21.80 -7.49
C ASP A 732 20.15 22.07 -8.87
N GLN A 733 21.07 21.18 -9.28
CA GLN A 733 21.54 21.08 -10.66
C GLN A 733 20.84 19.90 -11.31
N SER A 734 19.61 20.13 -11.80
CA SER A 734 18.94 19.18 -12.68
C SER A 734 19.67 19.14 -14.02
N ALA A 735 20.35 18.02 -14.27
CA ALA A 735 20.86 17.67 -15.58
C ALA A 735 19.68 17.48 -16.54
N THR A 736 19.72 18.19 -17.65
CA THR A 736 18.69 18.24 -18.69
C THR A 736 18.69 16.93 -19.47
N ALA A 737 17.80 16.00 -19.16
CA ALA A 737 17.39 14.97 -20.09
C ALA A 737 16.24 15.51 -20.94
N ALA A 738 16.38 15.48 -22.26
CA ALA A 738 15.35 15.93 -23.20
C ALA A 738 14.19 14.91 -23.17
N PHE A 739 13.12 15.24 -22.45
CA PHE A 739 11.88 14.48 -22.48
C PHE A 739 11.00 14.97 -23.61
N ILE A 740 10.61 14.08 -24.51
CA ILE A 740 9.54 14.32 -25.46
C ILE A 740 8.22 14.05 -24.74
N VAL A 741 7.74 15.05 -24.03
CA VAL A 741 6.38 15.10 -23.48
C VAL A 741 5.70 16.28 -24.15
N LEU A 742 4.46 16.12 -24.56
CA LEU A 742 3.63 17.18 -25.12
C LEU A 742 3.33 18.23 -24.04
N PHE A 743 4.29 19.14 -23.79
CA PHE A 743 4.06 20.34 -22.99
C PHE A 743 3.54 21.44 -23.93
N LEU A 744 2.24 21.61 -23.98
CA LEU A 744 1.65 22.79 -24.54
C LEU A 744 1.40 23.78 -23.41
N ALA A 745 2.25 24.80 -23.36
CA ALA A 745 2.17 25.95 -22.49
C ALA A 745 2.50 25.77 -20.97
N GLY A 746 3.29 24.80 -20.61
CA GLY A 746 4.01 24.81 -19.34
C GLY A 746 5.49 25.09 -19.57
N VAL A 747 6.06 26.04 -18.88
CA VAL A 747 7.43 26.50 -19.10
C VAL A 747 8.43 25.46 -18.63
N SER A 748 9.01 24.66 -19.50
CA SER A 748 10.26 24.00 -19.21
C SER A 748 11.41 24.70 -19.92
N MET A 749 12.27 25.37 -19.17
CA MET A 749 13.54 25.83 -19.69
C MET A 749 14.67 24.90 -19.27
N ALA A 750 15.25 24.24 -20.27
CA ALA A 750 16.62 23.82 -20.19
C ALA A 750 17.52 25.07 -20.36
N GLY A 751 18.16 25.51 -19.29
CA GLY A 751 19.16 26.55 -19.36
C GLY A 751 20.32 26.12 -20.23
N ALA A 752 20.39 26.65 -21.44
CA ALA A 752 21.57 26.56 -22.26
C ALA A 752 22.64 27.53 -21.71
N SER A 753 23.51 27.05 -20.82
CA SER A 753 24.76 27.74 -20.54
C SER A 753 25.64 27.63 -21.77
N ARG A 754 25.69 28.73 -22.52
CA ARG A 754 26.72 28.94 -23.54
C ARG A 754 28.09 29.00 -22.89
N LEU A 755 28.81 27.93 -22.87
CA LEU A 755 30.26 27.93 -22.71
C LEU A 755 30.88 28.54 -23.98
N ARG A 756 31.25 29.83 -23.93
CA ARG A 756 32.23 30.42 -24.83
C ARG A 756 33.58 29.76 -24.51
N ARG A 757 33.99 28.78 -25.27
CA ARG A 757 35.40 28.41 -25.40
C ARG A 757 36.06 29.42 -26.29
N SER A 758 36.84 30.30 -25.69
CA SER A 758 37.87 31.06 -26.39
C SER A 758 38.93 30.06 -26.89
N ARG A 759 39.09 29.99 -28.18
CA ARG A 759 40.33 29.45 -28.79
C ARG A 759 41.49 30.37 -28.40
N LYS A 760 42.48 29.84 -27.74
CA LYS A 760 43.87 30.32 -27.88
C LYS A 760 44.72 29.16 -28.34
N GLN A 761 45.41 29.45 -29.44
CA GLN A 761 46.42 28.65 -30.11
C GLN A 761 47.61 28.39 -29.22
N SER A 762 48.14 27.23 -29.23
CA SER A 762 49.48 26.84 -29.69
C SER A 762 49.58 25.32 -29.65
#